data_59ffad033cfd1a535fb4afc7bfaeb8b4
#
_entry.id   59ffad033cfd1a535fb4afc7bfaeb8b4
#
_cell.length_a   1.000
_cell.length_b   1.000
_cell.length_c   1.000
_cell.angle_alpha   90.00
_cell.angle_beta   90.00
_cell.angle_gamma   90.00
#
_symmetry.space_group_name_H-M   'P 1'
#
loop_
_entity.id
_entity.type
_entity.pdbx_description
1 polymer ?
#
loop_
_entity_poly.entity_id
_entity_poly.type
_entity_poly.pdbx_seq_one_letter_code
_entity_poly.pdbx_strand_id
1 'polypeptide(L)'
;MATPNSYANSLGVLPEEFDIIVCGGGSCGCVVAGRLANLDHNLKVLLIEAGESNLNNPWVFRPGIYPRNMKLDSKTASFYKSRPSKWLAGRSATVPCAHILGGGSSINFMMYTRASASDYDDFQAKGWTTEELLPLMKKHETYQRHSVNPDIHGFEGPIKVSFGNYTYPVKDDFLRAAESQGIPFVDDLQDLSTGHGAEHWLKWINRDTGRRSDSAHAYIHATRAKHSNLYLACNTKVDKIIMENGRAVGVQTVPTKPLHPNQLQTRIFRARKQIVVSGGTLSSPLILQRSGIGDPQKLRAAGVEPKVDLPGVGLNFQDHYLTFSVYRAKPDTESFDDFVRGDPEVQKRVFDEWHQKGTGPLATNGIEAGVKIRPTEQELKDFERWPTPHFTEGWKSYFKNKPDKPVMHYSVIAGFFGDHMLMPPGKFFSMFHFLEYPFSRGFTHIKSADPYDTPDFDAGFMNDERDMVPMVWGYIKSRETARRMDAYAGEVENMHPFFDYDSPARAHDLDLDTTKQYALPGNLTAGIGHGSWSSPLPEADRKPGANILNSNKAHIREELKYSEADIKAVEEWVKRHTESTWHCLGTCSMAPKEGNSIVKHGVLDERLNVHGVKGLKVADLSICPDNVGCNTYSTALLIGEKAAMLVAEDLGYSGEALEMKVPTYQAPGELEVKFRL
;
A
#
# COMPACT_ATOMS: atom_id res chain seq x y z
N MET A 1 -29.55 5.29 -0.15
CA MET A 1 -29.33 6.62 -0.76
C MET A 1 -29.05 7.57 0.38
N ALA A 2 -27.82 8.00 0.58
CA ALA A 2 -27.50 9.07 1.51
C ALA A 2 -27.92 10.39 0.87
N THR A 3 -28.75 11.14 1.58
CA THR A 3 -29.25 12.43 1.13
C THR A 3 -28.12 13.45 1.03
N PRO A 4 -28.20 14.48 0.13
CA PRO A 4 -27.17 15.52 -0.07
C PRO A 4 -26.84 16.38 1.17
N ASN A 5 -27.50 16.16 2.29
CA ASN A 5 -27.37 16.94 3.55
C ASN A 5 -26.43 16.34 4.61
N SER A 6 -25.63 15.30 4.28
CA SER A 6 -24.81 14.62 5.31
C SER A 6 -23.68 15.49 5.89
N TYR A 7 -23.10 16.40 5.09
CA TYR A 7 -22.06 17.31 5.56
C TYR A 7 -22.56 18.32 6.59
N ALA A 8 -23.63 19.05 6.26
CA ALA A 8 -24.23 20.06 7.13
C ALA A 8 -24.80 19.44 8.44
N ASN A 9 -25.38 18.23 8.34
CA ASN A 9 -25.96 17.54 9.49
C ASN A 9 -24.92 16.91 10.42
N SER A 10 -23.78 16.45 9.90
CA SER A 10 -22.70 15.91 10.73
C SER A 10 -21.89 16.99 11.45
N LEU A 11 -21.73 18.17 10.85
CA LEU A 11 -20.97 19.28 11.40
C LEU A 11 -21.78 20.19 12.33
N GLY A 12 -23.11 20.21 12.21
CA GLY A 12 -24.00 21.09 13.02
C GLY A 12 -23.96 20.79 14.53
N VAL A 13 -23.58 19.59 14.92
CA VAL A 13 -23.61 19.08 16.32
C VAL A 13 -22.20 19.01 16.95
N LEU A 14 -21.12 19.25 16.18
CA LEU A 14 -19.77 19.19 16.70
C LEU A 14 -19.38 20.45 17.45
N PRO A 15 -18.72 20.34 18.62
CA PRO A 15 -18.09 21.47 19.30
C PRO A 15 -17.12 22.22 18.39
N GLU A 16 -16.82 23.47 18.71
CA GLU A 16 -15.81 24.26 18.00
C GLU A 16 -14.41 24.05 18.57
N GLU A 17 -14.31 23.52 19.80
CA GLU A 17 -13.05 23.36 20.51
C GLU A 17 -12.88 21.94 21.06
N PHE A 18 -11.67 21.40 20.87
CA PHE A 18 -11.23 20.08 21.29
C PHE A 18 -9.89 20.15 22.03
N ASP A 19 -9.54 19.11 22.77
CA ASP A 19 -8.19 18.99 23.33
C ASP A 19 -7.19 18.59 22.25
N ILE A 20 -7.56 17.61 21.43
CA ILE A 20 -6.73 17.03 20.40
C ILE A 20 -7.51 16.99 19.08
N ILE A 21 -6.85 17.38 17.99
CA ILE A 21 -7.38 17.23 16.63
C ILE A 21 -6.44 16.35 15.82
N VAL A 22 -6.97 15.27 15.23
CA VAL A 22 -6.27 14.37 14.30
C VAL A 22 -6.78 14.62 12.88
N CYS A 23 -5.89 15.04 11.99
CA CYS A 23 -6.18 15.47 10.62
C CYS A 23 -5.89 14.34 9.63
N GLY A 24 -6.88 13.52 9.32
CA GLY A 24 -6.83 12.32 8.49
C GLY A 24 -7.15 11.07 9.29
N GLY A 25 -8.23 10.38 8.89
CA GLY A 25 -8.69 9.12 9.47
C GLY A 25 -8.12 7.90 8.75
N GLY A 26 -6.85 7.97 8.29
CA GLY A 26 -6.11 6.85 7.73
C GLY A 26 -5.67 5.83 8.79
N SER A 27 -4.84 4.87 8.40
CA SER A 27 -4.38 3.79 9.29
C SER A 27 -3.77 4.33 10.58
N CYS A 28 -2.81 5.26 10.48
CA CYS A 28 -2.16 5.89 11.64
C CYS A 28 -3.13 6.76 12.45
N GLY A 29 -3.89 7.63 11.78
CA GLY A 29 -4.80 8.57 12.45
C GLY A 29 -5.90 7.88 13.24
N CYS A 30 -6.40 6.74 12.76
CA CYS A 30 -7.34 5.90 13.52
C CYS A 30 -6.70 5.35 14.81
N VAL A 31 -5.46 4.88 14.74
CA VAL A 31 -4.74 4.42 15.94
C VAL A 31 -4.56 5.55 16.92
N VAL A 32 -4.01 6.70 16.47
CA VAL A 32 -3.78 7.88 17.33
C VAL A 32 -5.07 8.33 18.01
N ALA A 33 -6.14 8.57 17.25
CA ALA A 33 -7.40 9.05 17.79
C ALA A 33 -8.06 8.04 18.74
N GLY A 34 -8.07 6.75 18.36
CA GLY A 34 -8.65 5.69 19.18
C GLY A 34 -7.89 5.52 20.50
N ARG A 35 -6.55 5.46 20.47
CA ARG A 35 -5.72 5.33 21.67
C ARG A 35 -5.90 6.52 22.61
N LEU A 36 -5.81 7.76 22.10
CA LEU A 36 -5.92 8.96 22.91
C LEU A 36 -7.32 9.16 23.52
N ALA A 37 -8.37 8.75 22.83
CA ALA A 37 -9.71 8.78 23.39
C ALA A 37 -9.91 7.77 24.53
N ASN A 38 -9.12 6.68 24.54
CA ASN A 38 -9.12 5.69 25.63
C ASN A 38 -8.07 5.98 26.71
N LEU A 39 -7.22 6.99 26.54
CA LEU A 39 -6.26 7.46 27.55
C LEU A 39 -6.97 8.13 28.73
N ASP A 40 -7.85 9.07 28.41
CA ASP A 40 -8.63 9.84 29.39
C ASP A 40 -9.97 10.25 28.74
N HIS A 41 -11.08 9.81 29.33
CA HIS A 41 -12.42 10.10 28.83
C HIS A 41 -12.85 11.58 28.95
N ASN A 42 -12.09 12.41 29.67
CA ASN A 42 -12.27 13.85 29.71
C ASN A 42 -11.62 14.58 28.52
N LEU A 43 -10.67 13.94 27.81
CA LEU A 43 -10.08 14.49 26.60
C LEU A 43 -11.08 14.46 25.45
N LYS A 44 -11.41 15.61 24.89
CA LYS A 44 -12.20 15.70 23.64
C LYS A 44 -11.27 15.53 22.46
N VAL A 45 -11.40 14.40 21.75
CA VAL A 45 -10.60 14.06 20.56
C VAL A 45 -11.47 14.18 19.31
N LEU A 46 -11.05 15.00 18.34
CA LEU A 46 -11.67 15.12 17.03
C LEU A 46 -10.83 14.41 15.98
N LEU A 47 -11.43 13.46 15.27
CA LEU A 47 -10.86 12.86 14.05
C LEU A 47 -11.57 13.41 12.83
N ILE A 48 -10.80 13.98 11.88
CA ILE A 48 -11.31 14.55 10.62
C ILE A 48 -10.87 13.66 9.47
N GLU A 49 -11.81 13.24 8.62
CA GLU A 49 -11.56 12.39 7.45
C GLU A 49 -12.21 13.00 6.20
N ALA A 50 -11.43 13.06 5.12
CA ALA A 50 -11.91 13.58 3.84
C ALA A 50 -12.91 12.63 3.17
N GLY A 51 -12.72 11.33 3.30
CA GLY A 51 -13.61 10.30 2.76
C GLY A 51 -14.85 10.03 3.62
N GLU A 52 -15.64 9.08 3.16
CA GLU A 52 -16.82 8.59 3.88
C GLU A 52 -16.40 7.64 5.02
N SER A 53 -17.33 7.35 5.92
CA SER A 53 -17.18 6.29 6.90
C SER A 53 -17.17 4.91 6.22
N ASN A 54 -16.30 4.02 6.69
CA ASN A 54 -16.25 2.64 6.21
C ASN A 54 -17.22 1.69 6.94
N LEU A 55 -17.96 2.20 7.92
CA LEU A 55 -18.90 1.42 8.72
C LEU A 55 -19.96 0.77 7.82
N ASN A 56 -20.13 -0.54 7.92
CA ASN A 56 -21.06 -1.33 7.12
C ASN A 56 -20.83 -1.23 5.59
N ASN A 57 -19.64 -0.82 5.13
CA ASN A 57 -19.31 -0.80 3.71
C ASN A 57 -18.87 -2.20 3.25
N PRO A 58 -19.67 -2.91 2.41
CA PRO A 58 -19.36 -4.28 1.99
C PRO A 58 -18.13 -4.39 1.09
N TRP A 59 -17.75 -3.32 0.41
CA TRP A 59 -16.53 -3.25 -0.40
C TRP A 59 -15.27 -3.18 0.47
N VAL A 60 -15.43 -2.89 1.77
CA VAL A 60 -14.36 -2.86 2.76
C VAL A 60 -14.26 -4.17 3.52
N PHE A 61 -15.34 -4.58 4.18
CA PHE A 61 -15.27 -5.69 5.15
C PHE A 61 -15.19 -7.09 4.53
N ARG A 62 -15.54 -7.28 3.23
CA ARG A 62 -15.40 -8.54 2.51
C ARG A 62 -14.04 -8.62 1.81
N PRO A 63 -13.13 -9.50 2.25
CA PRO A 63 -11.79 -9.55 1.68
C PRO A 63 -11.75 -9.77 0.17
N GLY A 64 -12.46 -10.78 -0.36
CA GLY A 64 -12.34 -11.23 -1.75
C GLY A 64 -12.79 -10.23 -2.82
N ILE A 65 -13.39 -9.09 -2.44
CA ILE A 65 -13.81 -8.05 -3.41
C ILE A 65 -12.96 -6.77 -3.34
N TYR A 66 -11.81 -6.82 -2.69
CA TYR A 66 -10.88 -5.68 -2.63
C TYR A 66 -10.51 -5.06 -3.98
N PRO A 67 -10.42 -5.81 -5.12
CA PRO A 67 -10.04 -5.20 -6.40
C PRO A 67 -11.03 -4.15 -6.88
N ARG A 68 -12.30 -4.19 -6.43
CA ARG A 68 -13.30 -3.16 -6.77
C ARG A 68 -12.90 -1.76 -6.28
N ASN A 69 -12.15 -1.67 -5.19
CA ASN A 69 -11.68 -0.39 -4.66
C ASN A 69 -10.63 0.28 -5.55
N MET A 70 -10.00 -0.47 -6.45
CA MET A 70 -8.96 0.02 -7.36
C MET A 70 -9.48 0.51 -8.71
N LYS A 71 -10.77 0.35 -9.00
CA LYS A 71 -11.36 0.87 -10.24
C LYS A 71 -11.40 2.40 -10.23
N LEU A 72 -11.21 3.04 -11.39
CA LEU A 72 -11.18 4.51 -11.54
C LEU A 72 -12.47 5.20 -11.09
N ASP A 73 -13.60 4.51 -11.12
CA ASP A 73 -14.89 4.98 -10.62
C ASP A 73 -15.10 4.71 -9.12
N SER A 74 -14.07 4.20 -8.42
CA SER A 74 -14.11 3.95 -6.98
C SER A 74 -14.41 5.22 -6.20
N LYS A 75 -15.27 5.09 -5.19
CA LYS A 75 -15.56 6.16 -4.22
C LYS A 75 -14.68 6.09 -2.99
N THR A 76 -13.87 5.02 -2.87
CA THR A 76 -13.02 4.73 -1.70
C THR A 76 -11.55 5.07 -1.94
N ALA A 77 -11.20 5.49 -3.17
CA ALA A 77 -9.84 5.86 -3.55
C ALA A 77 -9.82 7.17 -4.36
N SER A 78 -8.72 7.90 -4.24
CA SER A 78 -8.31 9.03 -5.08
C SER A 78 -7.07 8.64 -5.87
N PHE A 79 -6.95 9.14 -7.10
CA PHE A 79 -5.88 8.77 -8.02
C PHE A 79 -5.01 10.00 -8.32
N TYR A 80 -3.74 9.94 -7.92
CA TYR A 80 -2.77 11.02 -8.13
C TYR A 80 -1.92 10.70 -9.35
N LYS A 81 -1.97 11.56 -10.35
CA LYS A 81 -1.19 11.41 -11.59
C LYS A 81 0.14 12.14 -11.44
N SER A 82 1.24 11.41 -11.59
CA SER A 82 2.59 11.95 -11.62
C SER A 82 2.86 12.73 -12.90
N ARG A 83 3.89 13.58 -12.89
CA ARG A 83 4.48 14.13 -14.11
C ARG A 83 4.89 13.00 -15.06
N PRO A 84 4.85 13.22 -16.40
CA PRO A 84 5.41 12.26 -17.35
C PRO A 84 6.91 12.08 -17.10
N SER A 85 7.42 10.85 -17.19
CA SER A 85 8.83 10.53 -16.92
C SER A 85 9.47 9.77 -18.09
N LYS A 86 10.66 10.24 -18.52
CA LYS A 86 11.49 9.51 -19.50
C LYS A 86 11.87 8.11 -19.00
N TRP A 87 11.99 7.92 -17.70
CA TRP A 87 12.34 6.66 -17.06
C TRP A 87 11.18 5.63 -17.10
N LEU A 88 9.97 6.10 -17.37
CA LEU A 88 8.79 5.29 -17.60
C LEU A 88 8.34 5.33 -19.07
N ALA A 89 9.29 5.43 -20.01
CA ALA A 89 9.03 5.51 -21.45
C ALA A 89 8.05 6.66 -21.83
N GLY A 90 8.14 7.81 -21.16
CA GLY A 90 7.27 8.98 -21.36
C GLY A 90 5.91 8.93 -20.65
N ARG A 91 5.59 7.85 -19.94
CA ARG A 91 4.34 7.71 -19.18
C ARG A 91 4.31 8.55 -17.91
N SER A 92 3.10 8.78 -17.41
CA SER A 92 2.83 9.22 -16.04
C SER A 92 2.44 8.02 -15.19
N ALA A 93 3.07 7.81 -14.05
CA ALA A 93 2.57 6.90 -13.05
C ALA A 93 1.27 7.42 -12.42
N THR A 94 0.36 6.52 -12.07
CA THR A 94 -0.84 6.85 -11.30
C THR A 94 -0.78 6.16 -9.95
N VAL A 95 -0.86 6.95 -8.88
CA VAL A 95 -0.76 6.46 -7.51
C VAL A 95 -2.14 6.54 -6.84
N PRO A 96 -2.82 5.40 -6.65
CA PRO A 96 -4.05 5.33 -5.86
C PRO A 96 -3.76 5.55 -4.38
N CYS A 97 -4.57 6.40 -3.75
CA CYS A 97 -4.56 6.61 -2.30
C CYS A 97 -5.97 6.42 -1.75
N ALA A 98 -6.08 5.87 -0.56
CA ALA A 98 -7.37 5.68 0.08
C ALA A 98 -8.08 7.03 0.34
N HIS A 99 -9.39 7.03 0.15
CA HIS A 99 -10.28 8.18 0.38
C HIS A 99 -11.51 7.71 1.16
N ILE A 100 -11.26 7.16 2.33
CA ILE A 100 -12.26 6.54 3.22
C ILE A 100 -11.68 6.42 4.62
N LEU A 101 -12.51 6.44 5.65
CA LEU A 101 -12.10 6.17 7.03
C LEU A 101 -11.39 4.81 7.14
N GLY A 102 -10.30 4.74 7.90
CA GLY A 102 -9.39 3.60 7.95
C GLY A 102 -8.26 3.69 6.91
N GLY A 103 -8.39 4.61 5.94
CA GLY A 103 -7.36 4.84 4.92
C GLY A 103 -6.99 3.57 4.17
N GLY A 104 -5.69 3.37 3.94
CA GLY A 104 -5.16 2.20 3.25
C GLY A 104 -5.60 0.87 3.84
N SER A 105 -5.80 0.77 5.16
CA SER A 105 -6.26 -0.45 5.81
C SER A 105 -7.67 -0.89 5.38
N SER A 106 -8.51 0.06 4.94
CA SER A 106 -9.86 -0.22 4.45
C SER A 106 -9.90 -0.76 3.03
N ILE A 107 -8.85 -0.54 2.21
CA ILE A 107 -8.87 -0.88 0.78
C ILE A 107 -7.65 -1.69 0.29
N ASN A 108 -6.64 -1.93 1.13
CA ASN A 108 -5.44 -2.70 0.79
C ASN A 108 -5.75 -4.16 0.44
N PHE A 109 -4.75 -4.85 -0.07
CA PHE A 109 -4.85 -6.27 -0.44
C PHE A 109 -4.68 -7.21 0.76
N MET A 110 -4.64 -6.68 1.99
CA MET A 110 -4.60 -7.41 3.26
C MET A 110 -3.41 -8.35 3.45
N MET A 111 -2.33 -8.19 2.70
CA MET A 111 -1.12 -8.97 2.94
C MET A 111 -0.49 -8.55 4.26
N TYR A 112 -0.25 -9.53 5.16
CA TYR A 112 0.49 -9.29 6.38
C TYR A 112 1.98 -9.49 6.13
N THR A 113 2.73 -8.41 6.20
CA THR A 113 4.19 -8.42 6.18
C THR A 113 4.73 -7.42 7.19
N ARG A 114 5.95 -7.66 7.67
CA ARG A 114 6.66 -6.79 8.61
C ARG A 114 8.00 -6.39 8.01
N ALA A 115 8.44 -5.20 8.36
CA ALA A 115 9.74 -4.67 7.97
C ALA A 115 10.88 -5.44 8.65
N SER A 116 12.06 -5.35 8.07
CA SER A 116 13.28 -5.88 8.66
C SER A 116 13.69 -5.07 9.89
N ALA A 117 14.38 -5.72 10.85
CA ALA A 117 14.87 -5.03 12.05
C ALA A 117 15.75 -3.82 11.68
N SER A 118 16.67 -4.02 10.75
CA SER A 118 17.57 -2.95 10.30
C SER A 118 16.85 -1.79 9.61
N ASP A 119 15.58 -1.90 9.20
CA ASP A 119 14.82 -0.78 8.61
C ASP A 119 14.60 0.33 9.63
N TYR A 120 14.17 -0.03 10.84
CA TYR A 120 13.95 0.93 11.91
C TYR A 120 15.23 1.42 12.55
N ASP A 121 16.23 0.54 12.70
CA ASP A 121 17.54 0.90 13.23
C ASP A 121 18.25 1.90 12.32
N ASP A 122 18.03 1.81 11.00
CA ASP A 122 18.53 2.75 10.00
C ASP A 122 17.87 4.13 10.04
N PHE A 123 16.74 4.33 10.71
CA PHE A 123 16.15 5.66 10.87
C PHE A 123 17.06 6.64 11.62
N GLN A 124 18.05 6.12 12.37
CA GLN A 124 19.03 6.91 13.12
C GLN A 124 18.36 7.93 14.08
N ALA A 125 17.22 7.56 14.65
CA ALA A 125 16.41 8.39 15.50
C ALA A 125 16.21 7.74 16.86
N LYS A 126 16.39 8.50 17.94
CA LYS A 126 16.23 8.02 19.31
C LYS A 126 14.78 7.59 19.56
N GLY A 127 14.60 6.42 20.12
CA GLY A 127 13.28 5.84 20.39
C GLY A 127 12.67 5.11 19.18
N TRP A 128 13.45 4.90 18.11
CA TRP A 128 12.98 4.26 16.87
C TRP A 128 13.78 3.02 16.48
N THR A 129 14.60 2.47 17.38
CA THR A 129 15.23 1.18 17.14
C THR A 129 14.20 0.05 17.21
N THR A 130 14.48 -1.05 16.55
CA THR A 130 13.62 -2.25 16.56
C THR A 130 13.32 -2.73 17.99
N GLU A 131 14.32 -2.74 18.87
CA GLU A 131 14.15 -3.11 20.27
C GLU A 131 13.14 -2.21 20.99
N GLU A 132 13.23 -0.89 20.78
CA GLU A 132 12.33 0.10 21.38
C GLU A 132 10.91 0.05 20.78
N LEU A 133 10.77 -0.42 19.54
CA LEU A 133 9.50 -0.46 18.80
C LEU A 133 8.77 -1.81 18.92
N LEU A 134 9.47 -2.91 19.23
CA LEU A 134 8.89 -4.25 19.31
C LEU A 134 7.67 -4.34 20.24
N PRO A 135 7.67 -3.73 21.45
CA PRO A 135 6.47 -3.72 22.29
C PRO A 135 5.24 -3.09 21.63
N LEU A 136 5.43 -2.05 20.81
CA LEU A 136 4.36 -1.38 20.07
C LEU A 136 3.90 -2.20 18.87
N MET A 137 4.82 -2.93 18.20
CA MET A 137 4.46 -3.88 17.14
C MET A 137 3.57 -4.99 17.68
N LYS A 138 3.89 -5.53 18.87
CA LYS A 138 3.06 -6.55 19.54
C LYS A 138 1.73 -5.99 20.01
N LYS A 139 1.68 -4.72 20.43
CA LYS A 139 0.51 -4.06 21.02
C LYS A 139 -0.66 -3.92 20.05
N HIS A 140 -0.40 -3.76 18.75
CA HIS A 140 -1.49 -3.55 17.79
C HIS A 140 -2.07 -4.83 17.21
N GLU A 141 -1.39 -6.00 17.31
CA GLU A 141 -1.81 -7.21 16.60
C GLU A 141 -2.32 -8.32 17.53
N THR A 142 -3.25 -9.13 17.02
CA THR A 142 -3.54 -10.47 17.50
C THR A 142 -3.19 -11.47 16.41
N TYR A 143 -2.09 -12.16 16.60
CA TYR A 143 -1.59 -13.19 15.69
C TYR A 143 -2.37 -14.49 15.92
N GLN A 144 -3.33 -14.81 15.03
CA GLN A 144 -4.24 -15.94 15.16
C GLN A 144 -3.68 -17.27 14.62
N ARG A 145 -2.37 -17.44 14.77
CA ARG A 145 -1.64 -18.66 14.40
C ARG A 145 -0.76 -19.09 15.57
N HIS A 146 -0.46 -20.39 15.70
CA HIS A 146 0.68 -20.81 16.51
C HIS A 146 1.95 -20.24 15.90
N SER A 147 2.67 -19.42 16.65
CA SER A 147 3.93 -18.84 16.22
C SER A 147 5.10 -19.67 16.71
N VAL A 148 6.09 -19.85 15.84
CA VAL A 148 7.40 -20.40 16.21
C VAL A 148 8.25 -19.37 16.96
N ASN A 149 7.90 -18.08 16.83
CA ASN A 149 8.56 -16.93 17.47
C ASN A 149 7.58 -16.12 18.33
N PRO A 150 7.08 -16.63 19.48
CA PRO A 150 6.04 -15.95 20.26
C PRO A 150 6.52 -14.63 20.88
N ASP A 151 7.83 -14.44 21.01
CA ASP A 151 8.39 -13.19 21.55
C ASP A 151 8.36 -12.03 20.55
N ILE A 152 8.17 -12.33 19.27
CA ILE A 152 8.12 -11.34 18.17
C ILE A 152 6.69 -10.88 17.88
N HIS A 153 5.69 -11.75 18.04
CA HIS A 153 4.29 -11.47 17.71
C HIS A 153 3.44 -11.07 18.92
N GLY A 154 2.37 -10.30 18.66
CA GLY A 154 1.38 -9.93 19.64
C GLY A 154 0.12 -10.80 19.57
N PHE A 155 -0.55 -11.03 20.72
CA PHE A 155 -1.71 -11.93 20.81
C PHE A 155 -2.97 -11.27 21.41
N GLU A 156 -2.88 -10.00 21.79
CA GLU A 156 -3.95 -9.28 22.48
C GLU A 156 -4.36 -7.97 21.81
N GLY A 157 -3.70 -7.61 20.70
CA GLY A 157 -3.98 -6.36 20.00
C GLY A 157 -5.33 -6.35 19.26
N PRO A 158 -5.82 -5.17 18.89
CA PRO A 158 -7.12 -5.04 18.26
C PRO A 158 -7.17 -5.49 16.80
N ILE A 159 -6.03 -5.52 16.10
CA ILE A 159 -5.93 -5.93 14.69
C ILE A 159 -5.65 -7.42 14.59
N LYS A 160 -6.50 -8.14 13.86
CA LYS A 160 -6.41 -9.60 13.72
C LYS A 160 -5.63 -9.99 12.48
N VAL A 161 -4.77 -11.03 12.63
CA VAL A 161 -3.90 -11.57 11.58
C VAL A 161 -4.10 -13.08 11.51
N SER A 162 -4.45 -13.59 10.34
CA SER A 162 -4.65 -15.04 10.12
C SER A 162 -4.43 -15.44 8.67
N PHE A 163 -4.51 -16.73 8.36
CA PHE A 163 -4.57 -17.21 6.97
C PHE A 163 -5.88 -16.89 6.25
N GLY A 164 -6.86 -16.27 6.93
CA GLY A 164 -8.24 -16.17 6.45
C GLY A 164 -9.01 -17.47 6.63
N ASN A 165 -10.22 -17.55 6.06
CA ASN A 165 -11.08 -18.72 6.17
C ASN A 165 -11.27 -19.47 4.85
N TYR A 166 -10.35 -19.23 3.91
CA TYR A 166 -10.27 -19.92 2.63
C TYR A 166 -8.87 -19.74 2.05
N THR A 167 -8.41 -20.76 1.32
CA THR A 167 -7.11 -20.74 0.63
C THR A 167 -7.22 -21.43 -0.72
N TYR A 168 -6.67 -20.79 -1.77
CA TYR A 168 -6.57 -21.39 -3.09
C TYR A 168 -5.38 -22.35 -3.16
N PRO A 169 -5.54 -23.58 -3.75
CA PRO A 169 -4.48 -24.59 -3.84
C PRO A 169 -3.23 -24.15 -4.61
N VAL A 170 -3.34 -23.11 -5.44
CA VAL A 170 -2.22 -22.55 -6.21
C VAL A 170 -1.03 -22.13 -5.32
N LYS A 171 -1.25 -21.92 -4.02
CA LYS A 171 -0.19 -21.62 -3.06
C LYS A 171 0.83 -22.75 -2.90
N ASP A 172 0.36 -24.00 -2.79
CA ASP A 172 1.23 -25.15 -2.57
C ASP A 172 2.05 -25.44 -3.84
N ASP A 173 1.46 -25.22 -4.99
CA ASP A 173 2.12 -25.31 -6.29
C ASP A 173 3.22 -24.25 -6.43
N PHE A 174 2.91 -23.00 -6.08
CA PHE A 174 3.87 -21.91 -6.06
C PHE A 174 5.06 -22.20 -5.11
N LEU A 175 4.80 -22.70 -3.90
CA LEU A 175 5.85 -22.98 -2.92
C LEU A 175 6.79 -24.11 -3.40
N ARG A 176 6.23 -25.19 -3.99
CA ARG A 176 7.05 -26.25 -4.63
C ARG A 176 7.90 -25.71 -5.77
N ALA A 177 7.33 -24.84 -6.59
CA ALA A 177 8.05 -24.20 -7.67
C ALA A 177 9.18 -23.28 -7.19
N ALA A 178 8.96 -22.52 -6.12
CA ALA A 178 9.99 -21.69 -5.48
C ALA A 178 11.11 -22.54 -4.88
N GLU A 179 10.77 -23.60 -4.15
CA GLU A 179 11.74 -24.55 -3.57
C GLU A 179 12.61 -25.20 -4.66
N SER A 180 12.03 -25.52 -5.82
CA SER A 180 12.78 -26.07 -6.98
C SER A 180 13.83 -25.11 -7.55
N GLN A 181 13.76 -23.82 -7.22
CA GLN A 181 14.76 -22.80 -7.54
C GLN A 181 15.74 -22.53 -6.37
N GLY A 182 15.72 -23.36 -5.33
CA GLY A 182 16.60 -23.22 -4.16
C GLY A 182 16.14 -22.12 -3.17
N ILE A 183 14.89 -21.64 -3.25
CA ILE A 183 14.32 -20.71 -2.26
C ILE A 183 13.75 -21.55 -1.12
N PRO A 184 14.31 -21.48 0.10
CA PRO A 184 13.89 -22.35 1.19
C PRO A 184 12.49 -21.97 1.69
N PHE A 185 11.66 -22.96 2.02
CA PHE A 185 10.46 -22.72 2.80
C PHE A 185 10.85 -22.38 4.24
N VAL A 186 10.22 -21.34 4.80
CA VAL A 186 10.38 -20.91 6.18
C VAL A 186 9.03 -20.75 6.85
N ASP A 187 8.98 -21.00 8.16
CA ASP A 187 7.73 -20.91 8.90
C ASP A 187 7.29 -19.48 9.17
N ASP A 188 8.22 -18.53 9.19
CA ASP A 188 7.94 -17.14 9.52
C ASP A 188 8.96 -16.20 8.84
N LEU A 189 8.56 -15.56 7.75
CA LEU A 189 9.30 -14.47 7.10
C LEU A 189 9.04 -13.09 7.74
N GLN A 190 8.20 -13.04 8.77
CA GLN A 190 7.79 -11.81 9.43
C GLN A 190 8.44 -11.67 10.82
N ASP A 191 9.51 -12.41 11.05
CA ASP A 191 10.30 -12.48 12.28
C ASP A 191 11.27 -11.29 12.47
N LEU A 192 11.25 -10.30 11.57
CA LEU A 192 12.11 -9.11 11.49
C LEU A 192 13.57 -9.39 11.10
N SER A 193 13.98 -10.65 10.95
CA SER A 193 15.38 -11.06 10.74
C SER A 193 15.61 -11.85 9.45
N THR A 194 14.58 -12.52 8.93
CA THR A 194 14.69 -13.39 7.76
C THR A 194 14.42 -12.61 6.47
N GLY A 195 15.48 -12.33 5.71
CA GLY A 195 15.41 -11.61 4.43
C GLY A 195 15.35 -12.48 3.18
N HIS A 196 15.32 -13.83 3.32
CA HIS A 196 15.31 -14.75 2.17
C HIS A 196 14.55 -16.03 2.49
N GLY A 197 13.51 -16.33 1.72
CA GLY A 197 12.70 -17.54 1.85
C GLY A 197 11.33 -17.42 1.23
N ALA A 198 10.57 -18.51 1.30
CA ALA A 198 9.17 -18.63 0.88
C ALA A 198 8.30 -19.03 2.06
N GLU A 199 7.09 -18.47 2.14
CA GLU A 199 6.12 -18.83 3.20
C GLU A 199 4.68 -18.84 2.71
N HIS A 200 3.78 -19.47 3.48
CA HIS A 200 2.35 -19.22 3.43
C HIS A 200 2.04 -17.88 4.07
N TRP A 201 1.40 -16.98 3.33
CA TRP A 201 1.16 -15.62 3.83
C TRP A 201 -0.08 -15.49 4.66
N LEU A 202 0.13 -14.89 5.83
CA LEU A 202 -0.95 -14.38 6.66
C LEU A 202 -1.52 -13.10 6.07
N LYS A 203 -2.71 -12.77 6.54
CA LYS A 203 -3.53 -11.68 6.04
C LYS A 203 -4.12 -10.89 7.19
N TRP A 204 -4.36 -9.60 6.96
CA TRP A 204 -5.15 -8.77 7.85
C TRP A 204 -6.65 -9.14 7.76
N ILE A 205 -6.94 -10.39 8.09
CA ILE A 205 -8.29 -11.00 8.11
C ILE A 205 -8.50 -11.65 9.46
N ASN A 206 -9.66 -11.37 10.07
CA ASN A 206 -10.06 -12.01 11.29
C ASN A 206 -10.61 -13.42 10.98
N ARG A 207 -9.92 -14.46 11.48
CA ARG A 207 -10.31 -15.87 11.31
C ARG A 207 -11.71 -16.18 11.85
N ASP A 208 -12.13 -15.51 12.92
CA ASP A 208 -13.41 -15.83 13.58
C ASP A 208 -14.61 -15.33 12.79
N THR A 209 -14.42 -14.35 11.89
CA THR A 209 -15.49 -13.70 11.14
C THR A 209 -15.32 -13.74 9.62
N GLY A 210 -14.14 -14.09 9.11
CA GLY A 210 -13.81 -13.99 7.68
C GLY A 210 -13.75 -12.55 7.15
N ARG A 211 -13.73 -11.53 8.02
CA ARG A 211 -13.76 -10.11 7.65
C ARG A 211 -12.36 -9.49 7.66
N ARG A 212 -12.18 -8.47 6.82
CA ARG A 212 -11.01 -7.58 6.89
C ARG A 212 -10.83 -7.03 8.30
N SER A 213 -9.58 -6.93 8.73
CA SER A 213 -9.18 -6.31 9.99
C SER A 213 -8.54 -4.96 9.69
N ASP A 214 -9.33 -3.89 9.69
CA ASP A 214 -8.90 -2.52 9.43
C ASP A 214 -8.85 -1.65 10.69
N SER A 215 -8.10 -0.57 10.63
CA SER A 215 -7.87 0.31 11.75
C SER A 215 -9.13 1.08 12.20
N ALA A 216 -10.05 1.40 11.29
CA ALA A 216 -11.26 2.15 11.65
C ALA A 216 -12.21 1.30 12.50
N HIS A 217 -12.45 0.03 12.12
CA HIS A 217 -13.27 -0.86 12.94
C HIS A 217 -12.60 -1.14 14.29
N ALA A 218 -11.29 -1.40 14.28
CA ALA A 218 -10.54 -1.76 15.48
C ALA A 218 -10.39 -0.61 16.50
N TYR A 219 -10.17 0.62 16.04
CA TYR A 219 -9.85 1.74 16.93
C TYR A 219 -10.97 2.78 17.03
N ILE A 220 -11.69 3.09 15.93
CA ILE A 220 -12.66 4.18 15.93
C ILE A 220 -14.06 3.69 16.24
N HIS A 221 -14.59 2.71 15.48
CA HIS A 221 -15.95 2.23 15.70
C HIS A 221 -16.07 1.52 17.04
N ALA A 222 -15.06 0.73 17.45
CA ALA A 222 -15.01 0.10 18.77
C ALA A 222 -15.05 1.12 19.91
N THR A 223 -14.23 2.18 19.83
CA THR A 223 -14.18 3.23 20.85
C THR A 223 -15.48 4.02 20.91
N ARG A 224 -16.00 4.48 19.76
CA ARG A 224 -17.23 5.28 19.69
C ARG A 224 -18.49 4.51 20.14
N ALA A 225 -18.47 3.20 20.07
CA ALA A 225 -19.56 2.38 20.62
C ALA A 225 -19.65 2.42 22.15
N LYS A 226 -18.55 2.80 22.85
CA LYS A 226 -18.47 2.80 24.32
C LYS A 226 -18.23 4.17 24.91
N HIS A 227 -17.61 5.10 24.18
CA HIS A 227 -17.15 6.40 24.68
C HIS A 227 -17.62 7.54 23.79
N SER A 228 -18.07 8.63 24.41
CA SER A 228 -18.62 9.81 23.72
C SER A 228 -17.59 10.92 23.48
N ASN A 229 -16.36 10.77 23.97
CA ASN A 229 -15.30 11.76 23.87
C ASN A 229 -14.51 11.72 22.56
N LEU A 230 -14.75 10.71 21.70
CA LEU A 230 -14.20 10.61 20.35
C LEU A 230 -15.22 11.11 19.32
N TYR A 231 -14.95 12.26 18.74
CA TYR A 231 -15.74 12.89 17.71
C TYR A 231 -15.19 12.57 16.33
N LEU A 232 -16.06 12.41 15.34
CA LEU A 232 -15.70 12.03 13.97
C LEU A 232 -16.37 12.96 12.96
N ALA A 233 -15.58 13.59 12.08
CA ALA A 233 -16.02 14.40 10.95
C ALA A 233 -15.57 13.77 9.64
N CYS A 234 -16.40 12.93 9.02
CA CYS A 234 -16.20 12.40 7.67
C CYS A 234 -16.66 13.42 6.61
N ASN A 235 -16.29 13.18 5.34
CA ASN A 235 -16.55 14.09 4.21
C ASN A 235 -16.03 15.52 4.45
N THR A 236 -14.99 15.65 5.25
CA THR A 236 -14.42 16.91 5.72
C THR A 236 -12.91 16.90 5.46
N LYS A 237 -12.47 17.78 4.57
CA LYS A 237 -11.06 17.90 4.20
C LYS A 237 -10.40 18.97 5.05
N VAL A 238 -9.26 18.65 5.66
CA VAL A 238 -8.40 19.64 6.30
C VAL A 238 -7.68 20.43 5.21
N ASP A 239 -7.89 21.74 5.21
CA ASP A 239 -7.24 22.66 4.30
C ASP A 239 -5.85 23.05 4.84
N LYS A 240 -5.82 23.67 6.04
CA LYS A 240 -4.59 24.19 6.65
C LYS A 240 -4.66 24.22 8.16
N ILE A 241 -3.49 24.31 8.78
CA ILE A 241 -3.29 24.54 10.21
C ILE A 241 -3.35 26.06 10.49
N ILE A 242 -4.03 26.43 11.55
CA ILE A 242 -4.06 27.80 12.06
C ILE A 242 -2.95 27.92 13.10
N MET A 243 -2.04 28.88 12.88
CA MET A 243 -0.92 29.15 13.76
C MET A 243 -1.02 30.55 14.37
N GLU A 244 -0.79 30.64 15.67
CA GLU A 244 -0.71 31.88 16.45
C GLU A 244 0.59 31.85 17.29
N ASN A 245 1.43 32.88 17.16
CA ASN A 245 2.71 33.01 17.87
C ASN A 245 3.61 31.74 17.83
N GLY A 246 3.74 31.14 16.65
CA GLY A 246 4.56 29.93 16.40
C GLY A 246 3.96 28.63 16.97
N ARG A 247 2.69 28.65 17.39
CA ARG A 247 1.97 27.49 17.88
C ARG A 247 0.77 27.16 16.98
N ALA A 248 0.56 25.87 16.70
CA ALA A 248 -0.66 25.38 16.08
C ALA A 248 -1.82 25.41 17.11
N VAL A 249 -2.91 26.13 16.77
CA VAL A 249 -4.05 26.38 17.67
C VAL A 249 -5.39 25.92 17.09
N GLY A 250 -5.40 25.43 15.85
CA GLY A 250 -6.62 24.97 15.22
C GLY A 250 -6.39 24.53 13.78
N VAL A 251 -7.46 24.12 13.14
CA VAL A 251 -7.48 23.70 11.74
C VAL A 251 -8.62 24.37 10.98
N GLN A 252 -8.36 24.78 9.75
CA GLN A 252 -9.39 25.16 8.81
C GLN A 252 -9.77 23.96 7.96
N THR A 253 -11.06 23.72 7.80
CA THR A 253 -11.60 22.61 7.02
C THR A 253 -12.53 23.11 5.92
N VAL A 254 -12.69 22.27 4.91
CA VAL A 254 -13.65 22.47 3.80
C VAL A 254 -14.41 21.16 3.55
N PRO A 255 -15.58 21.18 2.89
CA PRO A 255 -16.20 19.96 2.38
C PRO A 255 -15.25 19.23 1.44
N THR A 256 -15.28 17.91 1.41
CA THR A 256 -14.45 17.13 0.46
C THR A 256 -14.75 17.47 -1.01
N LYS A 257 -16.01 17.79 -1.31
CA LYS A 257 -16.44 18.31 -2.61
C LYS A 257 -17.00 19.71 -2.43
N PRO A 258 -16.64 20.68 -3.28
CA PRO A 258 -17.21 22.02 -3.20
C PRO A 258 -18.73 21.95 -3.33
N LEU A 259 -19.45 22.57 -2.41
CA LEU A 259 -20.92 22.64 -2.44
C LEU A 259 -21.42 23.68 -3.47
N HIS A 260 -20.61 24.71 -3.71
CA HIS A 260 -20.84 25.73 -4.73
C HIS A 260 -19.52 25.99 -5.49
N PRO A 261 -19.56 26.11 -6.83
CA PRO A 261 -18.34 26.24 -7.65
C PRO A 261 -17.48 27.47 -7.32
N ASN A 262 -18.07 28.55 -6.80
CA ASN A 262 -17.39 29.83 -6.61
C ASN A 262 -17.32 30.27 -5.13
N GLN A 263 -17.65 29.40 -4.18
CA GLN A 263 -17.65 29.77 -2.77
C GLN A 263 -16.99 28.66 -1.92
N LEU A 264 -15.81 28.98 -1.36
CA LEU A 264 -15.13 28.14 -0.41
C LEU A 264 -15.86 28.17 0.95
N GLN A 265 -16.54 27.08 1.30
CA GLN A 265 -17.16 26.95 2.62
C GLN A 265 -16.14 26.45 3.61
N THR A 266 -15.77 27.28 4.56
CA THR A 266 -14.77 26.93 5.58
C THR A 266 -15.40 26.79 6.96
N ARG A 267 -14.86 25.89 7.77
CA ARG A 267 -15.10 25.78 9.21
C ARG A 267 -13.77 25.67 9.95
N ILE A 268 -13.72 26.28 11.13
CA ILE A 268 -12.54 26.26 12.00
C ILE A 268 -12.86 25.41 13.23
N PHE A 269 -11.94 24.51 13.57
CA PHE A 269 -11.92 23.81 14.84
C PHE A 269 -10.67 24.20 15.61
N ARG A 270 -10.82 24.55 16.89
CA ARG A 270 -9.72 24.93 17.78
C ARG A 270 -9.18 23.73 18.56
N ALA A 271 -7.86 23.69 18.75
CA ALA A 271 -7.16 22.67 19.54
C ALA A 271 -6.50 23.31 20.75
N ARG A 272 -6.84 22.86 21.95
CA ARG A 272 -6.25 23.37 23.20
C ARG A 272 -4.84 22.82 23.45
N LYS A 273 -4.59 21.57 23.06
CA LYS A 273 -3.36 20.85 23.46
C LYS A 273 -2.50 20.47 22.26
N GLN A 274 -3.01 19.66 21.34
CA GLN A 274 -2.22 19.07 20.27
C GLN A 274 -2.99 18.94 18.96
N ILE A 275 -2.29 19.13 17.83
CA ILE A 275 -2.76 18.79 16.49
C ILE A 275 -1.81 17.72 15.92
N VAL A 276 -2.37 16.65 15.36
CA VAL A 276 -1.64 15.58 14.68
C VAL A 276 -2.11 15.50 13.23
N VAL A 277 -1.21 15.72 12.28
CA VAL A 277 -1.48 15.55 10.85
C VAL A 277 -1.23 14.09 10.48
N SER A 278 -2.23 13.43 9.92
CA SER A 278 -2.22 12.02 9.48
C SER A 278 -2.91 11.87 8.11
N GLY A 279 -2.70 12.84 7.21
CA GLY A 279 -3.35 12.88 5.89
C GLY A 279 -2.76 11.90 4.87
N GLY A 280 -1.72 11.18 5.23
CA GLY A 280 -0.96 10.29 4.35
C GLY A 280 0.10 11.02 3.52
N THR A 281 0.97 10.24 2.88
CA THR A 281 2.20 10.71 2.24
C THR A 281 1.97 11.80 1.19
N LEU A 282 0.89 11.73 0.42
CA LEU A 282 0.58 12.76 -0.59
C LEU A 282 -0.19 13.96 -0.05
N SER A 283 -0.86 13.86 1.11
CA SER A 283 -1.72 14.94 1.62
C SER A 283 -1.13 15.68 2.81
N SER A 284 -0.40 15.03 3.71
CA SER A 284 0.22 15.66 4.88
C SER A 284 1.15 16.82 4.52
N PRO A 285 2.09 16.69 3.54
CA PRO A 285 2.91 17.82 3.14
C PRO A 285 2.08 18.97 2.52
N LEU A 286 0.99 18.67 1.80
CA LEU A 286 0.14 19.71 1.21
C LEU A 286 -0.60 20.52 2.29
N ILE A 287 -1.02 19.88 3.38
CA ILE A 287 -1.62 20.57 4.55
C ILE A 287 -0.58 21.50 5.16
N LEU A 288 0.66 21.04 5.39
CA LEU A 288 1.74 21.87 5.92
C LEU A 288 2.06 23.05 5.00
N GLN A 289 2.18 22.82 3.69
CA GLN A 289 2.49 23.84 2.71
C GLN A 289 1.38 24.91 2.62
N ARG A 290 0.09 24.55 2.57
CA ARG A 290 -1.01 25.53 2.63
C ARG A 290 -1.07 26.30 3.95
N SER A 291 -0.46 25.76 5.00
CA SER A 291 -0.31 26.44 6.30
C SER A 291 0.85 27.46 6.32
N GLY A 292 1.67 27.51 5.26
CA GLY A 292 2.87 28.36 5.19
C GLY A 292 4.13 27.68 5.73
N ILE A 293 4.14 26.35 5.84
CA ILE A 293 5.30 25.55 6.32
C ILE A 293 5.88 24.81 5.12
N GLY A 294 7.08 25.17 4.68
CA GLY A 294 7.72 24.58 3.50
C GLY A 294 8.79 25.46 2.88
N ASP A 295 9.20 25.16 1.65
CA ASP A 295 10.13 25.97 0.86
C ASP A 295 9.53 27.35 0.54
N PRO A 296 10.12 28.46 1.01
CA PRO A 296 9.56 29.81 0.84
C PRO A 296 9.34 30.21 -0.63
N GLN A 297 10.17 29.75 -1.55
CA GLN A 297 10.04 30.08 -2.98
C GLN A 297 8.82 29.36 -3.58
N LYS A 298 8.67 28.08 -3.29
CA LYS A 298 7.53 27.28 -3.75
C LYS A 298 6.21 27.76 -3.16
N LEU A 299 6.20 28.12 -1.86
CA LEU A 299 5.02 28.64 -1.20
C LEU A 299 4.55 29.96 -1.82
N ARG A 300 5.46 30.91 -2.05
CA ARG A 300 5.11 32.19 -2.72
C ARG A 300 4.63 31.97 -4.15
N ALA A 301 5.26 31.05 -4.90
CA ALA A 301 4.80 30.70 -6.24
C ALA A 301 3.37 30.12 -6.26
N ALA A 302 2.97 29.44 -5.19
CA ALA A 302 1.61 28.91 -4.99
C ALA A 302 0.65 29.92 -4.34
N GLY A 303 1.07 31.18 -4.12
CA GLY A 303 0.23 32.20 -3.47
C GLY A 303 0.05 32.03 -1.98
N VAL A 304 0.92 31.29 -1.31
CA VAL A 304 0.91 31.06 0.13
C VAL A 304 2.06 31.84 0.81
N GLU A 305 1.74 32.62 1.85
CA GLU A 305 2.74 33.34 2.63
C GLU A 305 3.57 32.39 3.49
N PRO A 306 4.90 32.35 3.32
CA PRO A 306 5.78 31.53 4.13
C PRO A 306 5.81 31.98 5.60
N LYS A 307 5.63 31.05 6.53
CA LYS A 307 5.70 31.26 7.97
C LYS A 307 6.86 30.51 8.62
N VAL A 308 7.17 29.31 8.10
CA VAL A 308 8.26 28.47 8.58
C VAL A 308 9.04 27.98 7.37
N ASP A 309 10.31 28.33 7.31
CA ASP A 309 11.24 27.82 6.29
C ASP A 309 11.63 26.38 6.62
N LEU A 310 11.07 25.43 5.84
CA LEU A 310 11.21 23.99 6.04
C LEU A 310 11.19 23.27 4.67
N PRO A 311 12.28 23.37 3.89
CA PRO A 311 12.31 22.93 2.48
C PRO A 311 12.12 21.42 2.29
N GLY A 312 12.30 20.59 3.34
CA GLY A 312 12.07 19.15 3.30
C GLY A 312 10.60 18.75 3.08
N VAL A 313 9.65 19.65 3.37
CA VAL A 313 8.21 19.34 3.21
C VAL A 313 7.87 19.05 1.76
N GLY A 314 7.40 17.84 1.50
CA GLY A 314 7.02 17.34 0.18
C GLY A 314 8.16 16.71 -0.62
N LEU A 315 9.41 16.73 -0.12
CA LEU A 315 10.54 16.02 -0.74
C LEU A 315 10.61 14.56 -0.26
N ASN A 316 11.51 13.79 -0.86
CA ASN A 316 11.81 12.40 -0.48
C ASN A 316 10.61 11.44 -0.63
N PHE A 317 9.71 11.69 -1.59
CA PHE A 317 8.66 10.71 -1.91
C PHE A 317 9.30 9.39 -2.36
N GLN A 318 8.85 8.30 -1.78
CA GLN A 318 9.27 6.94 -2.06
C GLN A 318 8.04 6.03 -2.17
N ASP A 319 8.19 4.93 -2.89
CA ASP A 319 7.19 3.86 -3.01
C ASP A 319 7.91 2.57 -3.40
N HIS A 320 7.28 1.42 -3.27
CA HIS A 320 7.74 0.19 -3.90
C HIS A 320 7.25 0.15 -5.34
N TYR A 321 8.10 -0.31 -6.27
CA TYR A 321 7.70 -0.47 -7.67
C TYR A 321 7.30 -1.89 -7.94
N LEU A 322 6.19 -2.07 -8.64
CA LEU A 322 5.74 -3.40 -9.03
C LEU A 322 5.53 -3.52 -10.53
N THR A 323 5.60 -4.75 -11.00
CA THR A 323 5.05 -5.17 -12.28
C THR A 323 4.21 -6.43 -12.10
N PHE A 324 3.27 -6.65 -13.03
CA PHE A 324 2.47 -7.87 -13.07
C PHE A 324 2.76 -8.63 -14.35
N SER A 325 2.79 -9.97 -14.27
CA SER A 325 2.78 -10.89 -15.40
C SER A 325 1.65 -11.90 -15.23
N VAL A 326 1.02 -12.29 -16.32
CA VAL A 326 -0.18 -13.14 -16.29
C VAL A 326 0.04 -14.41 -17.07
N TYR A 327 -0.45 -15.50 -16.51
CA TYR A 327 -0.32 -16.83 -17.07
C TYR A 327 -1.70 -17.50 -17.17
N ARG A 328 -1.89 -18.28 -18.21
CA ARG A 328 -3.00 -19.22 -18.27
C ARG A 328 -2.76 -20.35 -17.28
N ALA A 329 -3.83 -20.75 -16.64
CA ALA A 329 -3.84 -21.93 -15.80
C ALA A 329 -4.58 -23.09 -16.49
N LYS A 330 -4.29 -24.30 -16.06
CA LYS A 330 -5.03 -25.49 -16.49
C LYS A 330 -6.52 -25.33 -16.16
N PRO A 331 -7.43 -25.95 -16.95
CA PRO A 331 -8.88 -25.77 -16.77
C PRO A 331 -9.41 -26.20 -15.39
N ASP A 332 -8.76 -27.13 -14.73
CA ASP A 332 -9.08 -27.66 -13.41
C ASP A 332 -8.47 -26.84 -12.25
N THR A 333 -7.71 -25.78 -12.57
CA THR A 333 -7.13 -24.90 -11.57
C THR A 333 -8.24 -24.09 -10.86
N GLU A 334 -8.25 -24.15 -9.56
CA GLU A 334 -9.15 -23.33 -8.76
C GLU A 334 -8.68 -21.88 -8.71
N SER A 335 -9.56 -20.95 -9.11
CA SER A 335 -9.27 -19.51 -9.17
C SER A 335 -10.54 -18.68 -8.94
N PHE A 336 -10.37 -17.38 -8.70
CA PHE A 336 -11.52 -16.47 -8.56
C PHE A 336 -12.12 -16.00 -9.92
N ASP A 337 -11.60 -16.47 -11.06
CA ASP A 337 -11.98 -15.94 -12.37
C ASP A 337 -13.48 -16.04 -12.65
N ASP A 338 -14.13 -17.17 -12.36
CA ASP A 338 -15.57 -17.36 -12.61
C ASP A 338 -16.41 -16.43 -11.73
N PHE A 339 -16.00 -16.23 -10.46
CA PHE A 339 -16.68 -15.32 -9.55
C PHE A 339 -16.61 -13.87 -10.06
N VAL A 340 -15.42 -13.41 -10.50
CA VAL A 340 -15.21 -12.03 -10.98
C VAL A 340 -15.88 -11.80 -12.33
N ARG A 341 -15.95 -12.83 -13.20
CA ARG A 341 -16.70 -12.76 -14.47
C ARG A 341 -18.20 -12.59 -14.30
N GLY A 342 -18.70 -12.83 -13.12
CA GLY A 342 -20.11 -12.64 -12.81
C GLY A 342 -20.98 -13.85 -13.11
N ASP A 343 -20.42 -15.08 -13.11
CA ASP A 343 -21.22 -16.29 -13.18
C ASP A 343 -22.25 -16.30 -12.04
N PRO A 344 -23.57 -16.28 -12.35
CA PRO A 344 -24.61 -16.08 -11.33
C PRO A 344 -24.66 -17.20 -10.30
N GLU A 345 -24.40 -18.46 -10.68
CA GLU A 345 -24.43 -19.59 -9.76
C GLU A 345 -23.21 -19.59 -8.84
N VAL A 346 -22.04 -19.27 -9.40
CA VAL A 346 -20.81 -19.11 -8.61
C VAL A 346 -20.94 -17.95 -7.65
N GLN A 347 -21.43 -16.80 -8.11
CA GLN A 347 -21.62 -15.63 -7.25
C GLN A 347 -22.59 -15.95 -6.11
N LYS A 348 -23.74 -16.54 -6.42
CA LYS A 348 -24.73 -16.91 -5.40
C LYS A 348 -24.13 -17.84 -4.34
N ARG A 349 -23.45 -18.90 -4.77
CA ARG A 349 -22.81 -19.86 -3.85
C ARG A 349 -21.77 -19.18 -2.96
N VAL A 350 -20.91 -18.35 -3.53
CA VAL A 350 -19.82 -17.66 -2.81
C VAL A 350 -20.37 -16.66 -1.80
N PHE A 351 -21.42 -15.91 -2.17
CA PHE A 351 -22.07 -14.97 -1.24
C PHE A 351 -22.82 -15.71 -0.13
N ASP A 352 -23.56 -16.77 -0.45
CA ASP A 352 -24.31 -17.57 0.55
C ASP A 352 -23.35 -18.21 1.56
N GLU A 353 -22.23 -18.78 1.11
CA GLU A 353 -21.23 -19.37 1.98
C GLU A 353 -20.62 -18.33 2.93
N TRP A 354 -20.25 -17.17 2.41
CA TRP A 354 -19.67 -16.11 3.24
C TRP A 354 -20.68 -15.56 4.24
N HIS A 355 -21.94 -15.35 3.84
CA HIS A 355 -23.00 -14.86 4.73
C HIS A 355 -23.32 -15.83 5.86
N GLN A 356 -23.32 -17.13 5.58
CA GLN A 356 -23.69 -18.14 6.55
C GLN A 356 -22.55 -18.51 7.51
N LYS A 357 -21.30 -18.50 7.01
CA LYS A 357 -20.15 -19.09 7.72
C LYS A 357 -18.96 -18.18 7.87
N GLY A 358 -18.88 -17.06 7.16
CA GLY A 358 -17.66 -16.25 7.07
C GLY A 358 -16.48 -16.98 6.40
N THR A 359 -16.77 -17.93 5.50
CA THR A 359 -15.80 -18.79 4.80
C THR A 359 -15.92 -18.62 3.29
N GLY A 360 -15.07 -19.35 2.53
CA GLY A 360 -15.09 -19.36 1.08
C GLY A 360 -14.31 -18.22 0.44
N PRO A 361 -14.39 -18.05 -0.90
CA PRO A 361 -13.59 -17.12 -1.67
C PRO A 361 -13.68 -15.65 -1.23
N LEU A 362 -14.74 -15.23 -0.56
CA LEU A 362 -14.85 -13.88 0.00
C LEU A 362 -14.08 -13.69 1.31
N ALA A 363 -13.63 -14.77 1.96
CA ALA A 363 -12.85 -14.73 3.19
C ALA A 363 -11.34 -14.81 2.98
N THR A 364 -10.86 -14.60 1.76
CA THR A 364 -9.44 -14.49 1.40
C THR A 364 -9.21 -13.38 0.38
N ASN A 365 -7.93 -13.01 0.18
CA ASN A 365 -7.50 -12.06 -0.86
C ASN A 365 -6.99 -12.76 -2.14
N GLY A 366 -6.89 -14.09 -2.16
CA GLY A 366 -6.34 -14.85 -3.28
C GLY A 366 -4.81 -14.75 -3.44
N ILE A 367 -4.10 -14.17 -2.46
CA ILE A 367 -2.64 -14.05 -2.41
C ILE A 367 -2.17 -14.88 -1.22
N GLU A 368 -1.85 -16.15 -1.49
CA GLU A 368 -1.78 -17.15 -0.44
C GLU A 368 -0.35 -17.49 0.01
N ALA A 369 0.62 -17.24 -0.86
CA ALA A 369 2.03 -17.53 -0.63
C ALA A 369 2.90 -16.56 -1.40
N GLY A 370 4.12 -16.37 -0.94
CA GLY A 370 5.10 -15.55 -1.63
C GLY A 370 6.50 -15.71 -1.06
N VAL A 371 7.40 -14.94 -1.61
CA VAL A 371 8.82 -14.99 -1.27
C VAL A 371 9.37 -13.61 -1.00
N LYS A 372 10.33 -13.54 -0.11
CA LYS A 372 11.32 -12.46 0.01
C LYS A 372 12.66 -13.03 -0.46
N ILE A 373 13.35 -12.36 -1.37
CA ILE A 373 14.60 -12.92 -1.92
C ILE A 373 15.73 -11.88 -1.97
N ARG A 374 16.93 -12.45 -1.91
CA ARG A 374 18.22 -11.77 -2.08
C ARG A 374 19.01 -12.47 -3.17
N PRO A 375 19.76 -11.75 -4.02
CA PRO A 375 20.57 -12.37 -5.05
C PRO A 375 21.71 -13.19 -4.44
N THR A 376 22.03 -14.30 -5.09
CA THR A 376 23.21 -15.13 -4.80
C THR A 376 24.50 -14.45 -5.28
N GLU A 377 25.65 -14.91 -4.80
CA GLU A 377 26.96 -14.42 -5.27
C GLU A 377 27.16 -14.62 -6.79
N GLN A 378 26.56 -15.66 -7.36
CA GLN A 378 26.64 -15.87 -8.81
C GLN A 378 25.78 -14.88 -9.57
N GLU A 379 24.54 -14.63 -9.12
CA GLU A 379 23.65 -13.62 -9.72
C GLU A 379 24.24 -12.22 -9.64
N LEU A 380 24.91 -11.86 -8.54
CA LEU A 380 25.62 -10.58 -8.41
C LEU A 380 26.73 -10.42 -9.46
N LYS A 381 27.47 -11.50 -9.78
CA LYS A 381 28.50 -11.49 -10.85
C LYS A 381 27.85 -11.39 -12.24
N ASP A 382 26.69 -12.01 -12.43
CA ASP A 382 25.99 -11.97 -13.70
C ASP A 382 25.40 -10.58 -13.96
N PHE A 383 24.94 -9.88 -12.93
CA PHE A 383 24.46 -8.50 -13.03
C PHE A 383 25.53 -7.52 -13.56
N GLU A 384 26.82 -7.77 -13.27
CA GLU A 384 27.92 -6.93 -13.78
C GLU A 384 28.05 -6.98 -15.33
N ARG A 385 27.45 -8.01 -15.96
CA ARG A 385 27.45 -8.21 -17.40
C ARG A 385 26.18 -7.71 -18.09
N TRP A 386 25.18 -7.26 -17.31
CA TRP A 386 23.95 -6.77 -17.87
C TRP A 386 24.12 -5.35 -18.44
N PRO A 387 23.26 -4.91 -19.39
CA PRO A 387 23.36 -3.62 -20.05
C PRO A 387 23.39 -2.43 -19.09
N THR A 388 22.73 -2.56 -17.93
CA THR A 388 22.64 -1.53 -16.88
C THR A 388 23.19 -2.07 -15.55
N PRO A 389 24.53 -2.11 -15.33
CA PRO A 389 25.15 -2.85 -14.22
C PRO A 389 25.20 -2.12 -12.86
N HIS A 390 24.51 -0.99 -12.69
CA HIS A 390 24.70 -0.05 -11.55
C HIS A 390 24.27 -0.62 -10.19
N PHE A 391 23.51 -1.72 -10.11
CA PHE A 391 23.05 -2.29 -8.85
C PHE A 391 24.18 -2.75 -7.92
N THR A 392 25.35 -3.12 -8.46
CA THR A 392 26.50 -3.57 -7.66
C THR A 392 26.91 -2.54 -6.60
N GLU A 393 26.82 -1.24 -6.90
CA GLU A 393 27.10 -0.16 -5.94
C GLU A 393 26.02 -0.10 -4.85
N GLY A 394 24.76 -0.21 -5.23
CA GLY A 394 23.63 -0.31 -4.31
C GLY A 394 23.75 -1.53 -3.40
N TRP A 395 24.14 -2.70 -3.95
CA TRP A 395 24.39 -3.89 -3.15
C TRP A 395 25.47 -3.65 -2.10
N LYS A 396 26.63 -3.14 -2.47
CA LYS A 396 27.76 -2.89 -1.56
C LYS A 396 27.44 -1.89 -0.46
N SER A 397 26.72 -0.82 -0.79
CA SER A 397 26.45 0.29 0.13
C SER A 397 25.23 0.04 1.03
N TYR A 398 24.24 -0.72 0.58
CA TYR A 398 22.94 -0.82 1.24
C TYR A 398 22.60 -2.23 1.75
N PHE A 399 22.81 -3.27 0.96
CA PHE A 399 22.31 -4.62 1.28
C PHE A 399 23.34 -5.58 1.85
N LYS A 400 24.62 -5.45 1.47
CA LYS A 400 25.66 -6.48 1.75
C LYS A 400 25.78 -6.82 3.22
N ASN A 401 25.73 -5.83 4.10
CA ASN A 401 25.92 -6.00 5.55
C ASN A 401 24.58 -6.07 6.32
N LYS A 402 23.45 -6.21 5.63
CA LYS A 402 22.10 -6.27 6.19
C LYS A 402 21.37 -7.50 5.64
N PRO A 403 21.66 -8.69 6.16
CA PRO A 403 21.12 -9.94 5.63
C PRO A 403 19.60 -10.09 5.84
N ASP A 404 19.02 -9.35 6.78
CA ASP A 404 17.60 -9.26 7.06
C ASP A 404 16.79 -8.49 5.99
N LYS A 405 17.45 -7.63 5.18
CA LYS A 405 16.79 -6.85 4.11
C LYS A 405 16.62 -7.68 2.83
N PRO A 406 15.40 -8.03 2.42
CA PRO A 406 15.15 -8.59 1.09
C PRO A 406 15.41 -7.55 0.01
N VAL A 407 15.76 -7.96 -1.20
CA VAL A 407 15.85 -7.06 -2.34
C VAL A 407 14.51 -7.03 -3.08
N MET A 408 13.93 -8.19 -3.26
CA MET A 408 12.74 -8.40 -4.08
C MET A 408 11.70 -9.24 -3.33
N HIS A 409 10.46 -8.91 -3.58
CA HIS A 409 9.29 -9.62 -3.12
C HIS A 409 8.45 -10.03 -4.34
N TYR A 410 8.04 -11.29 -4.44
CA TYR A 410 7.08 -11.72 -5.44
C TYR A 410 6.11 -12.78 -4.92
N SER A 411 4.95 -12.87 -5.58
CA SER A 411 3.88 -13.75 -5.14
C SER A 411 2.96 -14.12 -6.30
N VAL A 412 2.09 -15.10 -6.05
CA VAL A 412 1.03 -15.56 -6.94
C VAL A 412 -0.33 -15.06 -6.48
N ILE A 413 -1.16 -14.65 -7.44
CA ILE A 413 -2.58 -14.33 -7.28
C ILE A 413 -3.39 -15.43 -7.95
N ALA A 414 -4.40 -15.97 -7.25
CA ALA A 414 -5.22 -17.08 -7.72
C ALA A 414 -6.28 -16.65 -8.75
N GLY A 415 -5.86 -16.05 -9.87
CA GLY A 415 -6.72 -15.61 -10.96
C GLY A 415 -6.11 -14.49 -11.79
N PHE A 416 -6.86 -14.04 -12.80
CA PHE A 416 -6.49 -12.90 -13.61
C PHE A 416 -6.61 -11.59 -12.83
N PHE A 417 -5.49 -10.91 -12.64
CA PHE A 417 -5.50 -9.58 -12.02
C PHE A 417 -5.64 -8.50 -13.09
N GLY A 418 -6.88 -8.18 -13.46
CA GLY A 418 -7.20 -7.25 -14.54
C GLY A 418 -8.70 -7.16 -14.81
N ASP A 419 -9.08 -6.53 -15.92
CA ASP A 419 -10.46 -6.50 -16.37
C ASP A 419 -10.81 -7.80 -17.12
N HIS A 420 -11.52 -8.69 -16.44
CA HIS A 420 -11.92 -9.99 -17.01
C HIS A 420 -12.78 -9.88 -18.28
N MET A 421 -13.42 -8.74 -18.53
CA MET A 421 -14.19 -8.53 -19.75
C MET A 421 -13.30 -8.39 -21.00
N LEU A 422 -12.02 -8.07 -20.80
CA LEU A 422 -11.04 -7.92 -21.86
C LEU A 422 -10.29 -9.24 -22.16
N MET A 423 -10.57 -10.30 -21.38
CA MET A 423 -9.94 -11.62 -21.53
C MET A 423 -10.96 -12.67 -21.95
N PRO A 424 -10.60 -13.63 -22.82
CA PRO A 424 -11.46 -14.78 -23.08
C PRO A 424 -11.72 -15.60 -21.79
N PRO A 425 -12.85 -16.31 -21.69
CA PRO A 425 -13.09 -17.22 -20.59
C PRO A 425 -11.96 -18.23 -20.43
N GLY A 426 -11.61 -18.52 -19.18
CA GLY A 426 -10.54 -19.46 -18.85
C GLY A 426 -10.07 -19.26 -17.42
N LYS A 427 -9.14 -20.10 -17.00
CA LYS A 427 -8.47 -20.04 -15.73
C LYS A 427 -7.11 -19.35 -15.87
N PHE A 428 -6.75 -18.56 -14.90
CA PHE A 428 -5.51 -17.79 -14.88
C PHE A 428 -4.87 -17.85 -13.50
N PHE A 429 -3.61 -17.49 -13.43
CA PHE A 429 -2.96 -16.95 -12.26
C PHE A 429 -2.09 -15.76 -12.68
N SER A 430 -1.89 -14.83 -11.77
CA SER A 430 -1.03 -13.68 -12.01
C SER A 430 0.13 -13.72 -11.03
N MET A 431 1.31 -13.31 -11.51
CA MET A 431 2.47 -13.05 -10.66
C MET A 431 2.66 -11.55 -10.56
N PHE A 432 3.08 -11.09 -9.39
CA PHE A 432 3.61 -9.74 -9.24
C PHE A 432 4.94 -9.80 -8.51
N HIS A 433 5.80 -8.84 -8.82
CA HIS A 433 7.03 -8.64 -8.09
C HIS A 433 7.24 -7.15 -7.86
N PHE A 434 7.83 -6.80 -6.73
CA PHE A 434 8.16 -5.43 -6.41
C PHE A 434 9.50 -5.31 -5.68
N LEU A 435 10.19 -4.18 -5.97
CA LEU A 435 11.44 -3.81 -5.34
C LEU A 435 11.17 -3.24 -3.96
N GLU A 436 11.81 -3.81 -2.92
CA GLU A 436 11.57 -3.42 -1.52
C GLU A 436 12.28 -2.10 -1.14
N TYR A 437 13.40 -1.78 -1.73
CA TYR A 437 14.19 -0.60 -1.39
C TYR A 437 14.67 0.15 -2.64
N PRO A 438 13.78 0.87 -3.32
CA PRO A 438 14.17 1.73 -4.43
C PRO A 438 15.11 2.85 -3.99
N PHE A 439 16.10 3.17 -4.83
CA PHE A 439 16.98 4.34 -4.66
C PHE A 439 16.37 5.62 -5.22
N SER A 440 15.45 5.51 -6.13
CA SER A 440 14.74 6.62 -6.77
C SER A 440 13.92 7.43 -5.78
N ARG A 441 13.83 8.75 -6.00
CA ARG A 441 13.13 9.69 -5.12
C ARG A 441 12.27 10.66 -5.93
N GLY A 442 11.10 10.97 -5.39
CA GLY A 442 10.14 11.90 -5.95
C GLY A 442 9.80 13.05 -5.00
N PHE A 443 8.72 13.78 -5.33
CA PHE A 443 8.23 14.90 -4.52
C PHE A 443 6.74 15.15 -4.73
N THR A 444 6.14 15.90 -3.81
CA THR A 444 4.78 16.44 -3.93
C THR A 444 4.70 17.87 -3.37
N HIS A 445 4.15 18.80 -4.16
CA HIS A 445 4.00 20.20 -3.77
C HIS A 445 2.64 20.75 -4.15
N ILE A 446 2.18 21.79 -3.42
CA ILE A 446 1.01 22.56 -3.82
C ILE A 446 1.28 23.35 -5.11
N LYS A 447 0.27 23.48 -5.97
CA LYS A 447 0.28 24.37 -7.15
C LYS A 447 -0.33 25.74 -6.84
N SER A 448 -1.26 25.76 -5.89
CA SER A 448 -1.93 26.97 -5.44
C SER A 448 -2.39 26.84 -3.98
N ALA A 449 -2.98 27.90 -3.45
CA ALA A 449 -3.62 27.92 -2.14
C ALA A 449 -4.99 27.20 -2.12
N ASP A 450 -5.54 26.80 -3.26
CA ASP A 450 -6.83 26.09 -3.35
C ASP A 450 -6.70 24.65 -2.84
N PRO A 451 -7.46 24.23 -1.81
CA PRO A 451 -7.43 22.87 -1.29
C PRO A 451 -7.92 21.80 -2.28
N TYR A 452 -8.60 22.17 -3.36
CA TYR A 452 -9.12 21.25 -4.36
C TYR A 452 -8.19 21.03 -5.55
N ASP A 453 -7.15 21.85 -5.69
CA ASP A 453 -6.17 21.68 -6.76
C ASP A 453 -5.37 20.39 -6.58
N THR A 454 -5.11 19.73 -7.71
CA THR A 454 -4.20 18.57 -7.74
C THR A 454 -2.78 19.04 -7.48
N PRO A 455 -1.98 18.27 -6.72
CA PRO A 455 -0.59 18.64 -6.44
C PRO A 455 0.28 18.66 -7.70
N ASP A 456 1.38 19.36 -7.63
CA ASP A 456 2.54 19.14 -8.46
C ASP A 456 3.27 17.92 -7.92
N PHE A 457 3.13 16.78 -8.61
CA PHE A 457 3.57 15.49 -8.13
C PHE A 457 4.50 14.82 -9.15
N ASP A 458 5.65 14.38 -8.68
CA ASP A 458 6.56 13.50 -9.40
C ASP A 458 6.84 12.28 -8.54
N ALA A 459 6.42 11.11 -9.00
CA ALA A 459 6.68 9.86 -8.29
C ALA A 459 8.17 9.48 -8.30
N GLY A 460 8.94 9.99 -9.25
CA GLY A 460 10.36 9.72 -9.38
C GLY A 460 10.71 8.29 -9.75
N PHE A 461 9.73 7.46 -10.13
CA PHE A 461 9.94 6.03 -10.38
C PHE A 461 11.05 5.78 -11.39
N MET A 462 11.97 4.86 -11.06
CA MET A 462 13.09 4.44 -11.88
C MET A 462 14.08 5.56 -12.24
N ASN A 463 14.04 6.72 -11.56
CA ASN A 463 14.95 7.84 -11.87
C ASN A 463 16.38 7.64 -11.33
N ASP A 464 16.62 6.54 -10.63
CA ASP A 464 17.94 6.03 -10.25
C ASP A 464 18.18 4.69 -10.97
N GLU A 465 19.25 4.59 -11.73
CA GLU A 465 19.55 3.43 -12.57
C GLU A 465 19.84 2.15 -11.77
N ARG A 466 20.15 2.26 -10.46
CA ARG A 466 20.34 1.11 -9.57
C ARG A 466 19.07 0.30 -9.39
N ASP A 467 17.89 0.84 -9.66
CA ASP A 467 16.60 0.17 -9.50
C ASP A 467 16.27 -0.79 -10.67
N MET A 468 16.92 -0.62 -11.84
CA MET A 468 16.58 -1.39 -13.03
C MET A 468 16.94 -2.88 -12.90
N VAL A 469 18.18 -3.17 -12.49
CA VAL A 469 18.66 -4.56 -12.40
C VAL A 469 17.81 -5.43 -11.49
N PRO A 470 17.47 -5.01 -10.25
CA PRO A 470 16.61 -5.82 -9.39
C PRO A 470 15.21 -6.01 -9.96
N MET A 471 14.64 -5.03 -10.68
CA MET A 471 13.32 -5.19 -11.33
C MET A 471 13.35 -6.21 -12.48
N VAL A 472 14.40 -6.20 -13.29
CA VAL A 472 14.63 -7.21 -14.33
C VAL A 472 14.81 -8.61 -13.71
N TRP A 473 15.64 -8.70 -12.67
CA TRP A 473 15.88 -9.96 -11.93
C TRP A 473 14.59 -10.50 -11.29
N GLY A 474 13.79 -9.62 -10.67
CA GLY A 474 12.50 -10.00 -10.10
C GLY A 474 11.54 -10.57 -11.14
N TYR A 475 11.49 -9.99 -12.35
CA TYR A 475 10.72 -10.55 -13.46
C TYR A 475 11.21 -11.95 -13.82
N ILE A 476 12.52 -12.14 -14.02
CA ILE A 476 13.12 -13.43 -14.40
C ILE A 476 12.82 -14.50 -13.33
N LYS A 477 13.04 -14.20 -12.04
CA LYS A 477 12.79 -15.13 -10.94
C LYS A 477 11.31 -15.51 -10.81
N SER A 478 10.41 -14.53 -10.86
CA SER A 478 8.96 -14.79 -10.78
C SER A 478 8.44 -15.57 -11.98
N ARG A 479 8.96 -15.29 -13.20
CA ARG A 479 8.63 -16.01 -14.42
C ARG A 479 9.07 -17.47 -14.35
N GLU A 480 10.29 -17.73 -13.88
CA GLU A 480 10.80 -19.08 -13.70
C GLU A 480 10.02 -19.87 -12.64
N THR A 481 9.57 -19.22 -11.57
CA THR A 481 8.65 -19.84 -10.62
C THR A 481 7.33 -20.21 -11.30
N ALA A 482 6.71 -19.28 -12.01
CA ALA A 482 5.44 -19.53 -12.72
C ALA A 482 5.52 -20.70 -13.70
N ARG A 483 6.61 -20.80 -14.48
CA ARG A 483 6.83 -21.86 -15.47
C ARG A 483 7.01 -23.25 -14.84
N ARG A 484 7.41 -23.32 -13.56
CA ARG A 484 7.58 -24.58 -12.81
C ARG A 484 6.33 -25.01 -12.07
N MET A 485 5.31 -24.17 -12.03
CA MET A 485 4.03 -24.52 -11.40
C MET A 485 3.27 -25.57 -12.24
N ASP A 486 2.64 -26.53 -11.57
CA ASP A 486 1.78 -27.53 -12.20
C ASP A 486 0.57 -26.88 -12.89
N ALA A 487 0.05 -25.81 -12.34
CA ALA A 487 -1.05 -25.03 -12.90
C ALA A 487 -0.71 -24.33 -14.21
N TYR A 488 0.57 -24.15 -14.56
CA TYR A 488 0.98 -23.38 -15.72
C TYR A 488 0.51 -24.02 -17.05
N ALA A 489 -0.18 -23.21 -17.87
CA ALA A 489 -0.65 -23.57 -19.21
C ALA A 489 -0.27 -22.55 -20.29
N GLY A 490 0.70 -21.66 -20.00
CA GLY A 490 1.25 -20.72 -20.96
C GLY A 490 1.25 -19.26 -20.47
N GLU A 491 2.01 -18.41 -21.16
CA GLU A 491 2.08 -16.97 -20.91
C GLU A 491 0.94 -16.24 -21.64
N VAL A 492 0.44 -15.16 -21.05
CA VAL A 492 -0.43 -14.21 -21.75
C VAL A 492 0.47 -13.19 -22.43
N GLU A 493 0.74 -13.34 -23.72
CA GLU A 493 1.82 -12.70 -24.47
C GLU A 493 1.94 -11.18 -24.24
N ASN A 494 0.83 -10.45 -24.25
CA ASN A 494 0.82 -8.99 -24.05
C ASN A 494 1.11 -8.55 -22.60
N MET A 495 1.20 -9.49 -21.67
CA MET A 495 1.51 -9.25 -20.27
C MET A 495 2.95 -9.64 -19.92
N HIS A 496 3.77 -9.84 -20.93
CA HIS A 496 5.19 -10.21 -20.85
C HIS A 496 6.05 -9.36 -21.79
N PRO A 497 7.38 -9.29 -21.56
CA PRO A 497 8.33 -8.73 -22.52
C PRO A 497 8.22 -9.41 -23.87
N PHE A 498 8.41 -8.67 -24.92
CA PHE A 498 8.41 -9.18 -26.27
C PHE A 498 9.80 -9.73 -26.60
N PHE A 499 9.93 -11.05 -26.72
CA PHE A 499 11.15 -11.73 -27.12
C PHE A 499 11.13 -12.07 -28.60
N ASP A 500 12.27 -11.95 -29.29
CA ASP A 500 12.39 -12.36 -30.67
C ASP A 500 12.08 -13.85 -30.84
N TYR A 501 11.66 -14.24 -32.08
CA TYR A 501 11.23 -15.61 -32.35
C TYR A 501 12.30 -16.65 -32.02
N ASP A 502 13.55 -16.35 -32.33
CA ASP A 502 14.71 -17.23 -32.11
C ASP A 502 15.37 -17.01 -30.73
N SER A 503 14.77 -16.19 -29.88
CA SER A 503 15.34 -15.91 -28.56
C SER A 503 15.31 -17.12 -27.65
N PRO A 504 16.43 -17.42 -26.95
CA PRO A 504 16.46 -18.46 -25.93
C PRO A 504 15.57 -18.13 -24.71
N ALA A 505 15.17 -16.88 -24.53
CA ALA A 505 14.23 -16.47 -23.49
C ALA A 505 12.77 -16.67 -23.90
N ARG A 506 12.47 -16.98 -25.16
CA ARG A 506 11.12 -17.31 -25.60
C ARG A 506 10.73 -18.70 -25.09
N ALA A 507 9.58 -18.81 -24.45
CA ALA A 507 9.06 -20.11 -24.01
C ALA A 507 8.53 -20.88 -25.22
N HIS A 508 9.41 -21.72 -25.87
CA HIS A 508 9.09 -22.53 -27.06
C HIS A 508 8.33 -23.82 -26.77
N ASP A 509 8.12 -24.14 -25.49
CA ASP A 509 7.40 -25.33 -25.04
C ASP A 509 5.88 -25.21 -25.17
N LEU A 510 5.42 -24.21 -25.89
CA LEU A 510 4.02 -23.85 -26.01
C LEU A 510 3.52 -24.13 -27.44
N ASP A 511 2.54 -25.04 -27.56
CA ASP A 511 1.82 -25.23 -28.81
C ASP A 511 0.96 -23.99 -29.10
N LEU A 512 1.29 -23.28 -30.16
CA LEU A 512 0.49 -22.16 -30.67
C LEU A 512 -0.82 -22.70 -31.24
N ASP A 513 -1.93 -22.53 -30.57
CA ASP A 513 -3.24 -22.64 -31.22
C ASP A 513 -3.47 -21.39 -32.09
N THR A 514 -2.91 -21.44 -33.29
CA THR A 514 -3.00 -20.37 -34.28
C THR A 514 -4.42 -20.14 -34.80
N THR A 515 -5.38 -21.01 -34.45
CA THR A 515 -6.77 -20.92 -34.93
C THR A 515 -7.63 -19.96 -34.12
N LYS A 516 -7.17 -19.55 -32.94
CA LYS A 516 -7.88 -18.61 -32.05
C LYS A 516 -7.09 -17.31 -31.87
N GLN A 517 -7.27 -16.40 -32.83
CA GLN A 517 -6.80 -15.04 -32.67
C GLN A 517 -7.76 -14.27 -31.70
N TYR A 518 -7.28 -13.95 -30.52
CA TYR A 518 -7.96 -13.01 -29.64
C TYR A 518 -7.29 -11.66 -29.83
N ALA A 519 -8.00 -10.70 -30.43
CA ALA A 519 -7.58 -9.30 -30.40
C ALA A 519 -7.70 -8.80 -28.97
N LEU A 520 -6.59 -8.83 -28.22
CA LEU A 520 -6.54 -8.23 -26.91
C LEU A 520 -6.41 -6.71 -27.09
N PRO A 521 -7.38 -5.89 -26.61
CA PRO A 521 -7.19 -4.45 -26.55
C PRO A 521 -5.92 -4.16 -25.74
N GLY A 522 -5.14 -3.17 -26.14
CA GLY A 522 -3.91 -2.77 -25.45
C GLY A 522 -4.07 -2.30 -23.99
N ASN A 523 -5.22 -2.54 -23.37
CA ASN A 523 -5.63 -2.03 -22.06
C ASN A 523 -6.20 -3.12 -21.16
N LEU A 524 -5.54 -4.29 -21.07
CA LEU A 524 -6.04 -5.41 -20.25
C LEU A 524 -6.23 -5.10 -18.76
N THR A 525 -5.59 -4.05 -18.28
CA THR A 525 -5.64 -3.65 -16.87
C THR A 525 -6.40 -2.35 -16.61
N ALA A 526 -7.00 -1.73 -17.62
CA ALA A 526 -7.77 -0.48 -17.48
C ALA A 526 -8.91 -0.54 -16.45
N GLY A 527 -9.36 -1.74 -16.08
CA GLY A 527 -10.37 -1.94 -15.04
C GLY A 527 -9.87 -1.86 -13.59
N ILE A 528 -8.55 -1.79 -13.36
CA ILE A 528 -7.96 -1.85 -12.01
C ILE A 528 -7.59 -0.47 -11.45
N GLY A 529 -7.92 0.61 -12.16
CA GLY A 529 -7.62 1.97 -11.67
C GLY A 529 -6.23 2.49 -12.05
N HIS A 530 -5.46 1.74 -12.82
CA HIS A 530 -4.15 2.15 -13.30
C HIS A 530 -4.25 2.75 -14.69
N GLY A 531 -4.36 4.08 -14.78
CA GLY A 531 -4.36 4.78 -16.07
C GLY A 531 -3.12 4.57 -16.93
N SER A 532 -2.05 4.03 -16.35
CA SER A 532 -0.77 3.80 -17.00
C SER A 532 -0.62 2.39 -17.61
N TRP A 533 -1.34 1.41 -17.09
CA TRP A 533 -1.42 0.06 -17.70
C TRP A 533 -2.15 0.08 -19.04
N SER A 534 -2.74 1.21 -19.38
CA SER A 534 -3.50 1.46 -20.58
C SER A 534 -2.72 2.15 -21.69
N SER A 535 -1.41 2.38 -21.55
CA SER A 535 -0.63 2.88 -22.68
C SER A 535 -0.62 1.82 -23.76
N PRO A 536 -1.31 2.04 -24.89
CA PRO A 536 -1.23 1.10 -25.98
C PRO A 536 0.25 1.02 -26.37
N LEU A 537 0.73 -0.20 -26.63
CA LEU A 537 1.97 -0.36 -27.38
C LEU A 537 1.91 0.57 -28.59
N PRO A 538 3.00 1.28 -28.93
CA PRO A 538 3.06 2.05 -30.16
C PRO A 538 2.50 1.22 -31.31
N GLU A 539 1.77 1.84 -32.22
CA GLU A 539 1.10 1.13 -33.32
C GLU A 539 2.05 0.23 -34.14
N ALA A 540 3.34 0.62 -34.18
CA ALA A 540 4.43 -0.16 -34.76
C ALA A 540 4.74 -1.47 -34.01
N ASP A 541 4.42 -1.55 -32.72
CA ASP A 541 4.68 -2.72 -31.86
C ASP A 541 3.43 -3.63 -31.71
N ARG A 542 2.31 -3.24 -32.34
CA ARG A 542 1.09 -4.05 -32.37
C ARG A 542 1.19 -5.12 -33.46
N LYS A 543 1.65 -6.31 -33.09
CA LYS A 543 1.47 -7.46 -33.98
C LYS A 543 0.02 -7.96 -33.95
N PRO A 544 -0.54 -8.37 -35.09
CA PRO A 544 -1.89 -8.92 -35.15
C PRO A 544 -1.99 -10.20 -34.31
N GLY A 545 -2.91 -10.22 -33.34
CA GLY A 545 -3.32 -11.38 -32.59
C GLY A 545 -2.31 -11.89 -31.56
N ALA A 546 -2.57 -11.63 -30.27
CA ALA A 546 -1.89 -12.36 -29.21
C ALA A 546 -2.30 -13.84 -29.29
N ASN A 547 -1.38 -14.69 -29.65
CA ASN A 547 -1.59 -16.13 -29.57
C ASN A 547 -1.57 -16.57 -28.12
N ILE A 548 -2.63 -17.21 -27.66
CA ILE A 548 -2.69 -17.80 -26.34
C ILE A 548 -2.08 -19.18 -26.44
N LEU A 549 -0.95 -19.33 -25.82
CA LEU A 549 -0.14 -20.52 -25.86
C LEU A 549 -0.67 -21.56 -24.86
N ASN A 550 -1.04 -22.77 -25.33
CA ASN A 550 -1.44 -23.90 -24.50
C ASN A 550 -0.34 -24.94 -24.43
N SER A 551 0.12 -25.32 -23.27
CA SER A 551 1.01 -26.45 -23.07
C SER A 551 0.33 -27.53 -22.24
N ASN A 552 0.25 -28.76 -22.77
CA ASN A 552 -0.26 -29.91 -22.03
C ASN A 552 0.86 -30.71 -21.33
N LYS A 553 2.07 -30.19 -21.25
CA LYS A 553 3.22 -30.89 -20.66
C LYS A 553 3.52 -30.39 -19.28
N ALA A 554 3.16 -31.15 -18.24
CA ALA A 554 3.65 -31.01 -16.90
C ALA A 554 5.07 -31.57 -16.80
N HIS A 555 6.10 -30.73 -16.85
CA HIS A 555 7.47 -31.15 -16.60
C HIS A 555 8.26 -30.04 -15.95
N ILE A 556 9.26 -30.40 -15.14
CA ILE A 556 10.34 -29.51 -14.71
C ILE A 556 10.94 -28.91 -15.98
N ARG A 557 10.76 -27.62 -16.16
CA ARG A 557 11.22 -26.91 -17.34
C ARG A 557 12.66 -26.48 -17.13
N GLU A 558 13.49 -26.59 -18.17
CA GLU A 558 14.82 -26.01 -18.13
C GLU A 558 14.72 -24.48 -17.92
N GLU A 559 15.66 -23.95 -17.19
CA GLU A 559 15.79 -22.50 -16.98
C GLU A 559 16.03 -21.81 -18.32
N LEU A 560 15.26 -20.73 -18.57
CA LEU A 560 15.43 -19.95 -19.78
C LEU A 560 16.74 -19.16 -19.71
N LYS A 561 17.41 -19.08 -20.86
CA LYS A 561 18.62 -18.27 -20.99
C LYS A 561 18.25 -16.93 -21.62
N TYR A 562 18.81 -15.87 -21.09
CA TYR A 562 18.56 -14.52 -21.55
C TYR A 562 19.82 -13.94 -22.20
N SER A 563 19.74 -13.58 -23.47
CA SER A 563 20.77 -12.82 -24.17
C SER A 563 20.76 -11.35 -23.71
N GLU A 564 21.75 -10.59 -24.10
CA GLU A 564 21.77 -9.13 -23.84
C GLU A 564 20.55 -8.43 -24.48
N ALA A 565 20.10 -8.86 -25.65
CA ALA A 565 18.91 -8.34 -26.30
C ALA A 565 17.64 -8.66 -25.49
N ASP A 566 17.55 -9.86 -24.91
CA ASP A 566 16.43 -10.24 -24.07
C ASP A 566 16.38 -9.43 -22.77
N ILE A 567 17.52 -9.19 -22.12
CA ILE A 567 17.60 -8.32 -20.94
C ILE A 567 17.11 -6.92 -21.30
N LYS A 568 17.52 -6.34 -22.43
CA LYS A 568 17.03 -5.04 -22.91
C LYS A 568 15.52 -5.05 -23.17
N ALA A 569 14.97 -6.15 -23.71
CA ALA A 569 13.52 -6.28 -23.89
C ALA A 569 12.78 -6.29 -22.54
N VAL A 570 13.33 -6.95 -21.51
CA VAL A 570 12.77 -6.90 -20.14
C VAL A 570 12.90 -5.50 -19.56
N GLU A 571 14.03 -4.80 -19.70
CA GLU A 571 14.19 -3.42 -19.23
C GLU A 571 13.15 -2.47 -19.83
N GLU A 572 12.92 -2.54 -21.15
CA GLU A 572 11.90 -1.73 -21.82
C GLU A 572 10.48 -2.09 -21.37
N TRP A 573 10.22 -3.37 -21.14
CA TRP A 573 8.94 -3.79 -20.58
C TRP A 573 8.75 -3.29 -19.15
N VAL A 574 9.76 -3.36 -18.29
CA VAL A 574 9.76 -2.80 -16.93
C VAL A 574 9.44 -1.30 -16.97
N LYS A 575 10.12 -0.48 -17.80
CA LYS A 575 9.83 0.96 -17.95
C LYS A 575 8.36 1.23 -18.31
N ARG A 576 7.77 0.38 -19.16
CA ARG A 576 6.40 0.54 -19.65
C ARG A 576 5.35 0.05 -18.67
N HIS A 577 5.69 -0.86 -17.73
CA HIS A 577 4.73 -1.56 -16.87
C HIS A 577 4.98 -1.35 -15.37
N THR A 578 6.02 -0.62 -14.99
CA THR A 578 6.26 -0.26 -13.59
C THR A 578 5.17 0.65 -13.05
N GLU A 579 4.60 0.27 -11.92
CA GLU A 579 3.54 0.97 -11.21
C GLU A 579 3.81 1.04 -9.69
N SER A 580 3.00 1.83 -8.99
CA SER A 580 2.99 1.91 -7.52
C SER A 580 2.49 0.61 -6.90
N THR A 581 3.07 0.22 -5.77
CA THR A 581 2.52 -0.79 -4.86
C THR A 581 1.63 -0.16 -3.79
N TRP A 582 1.36 1.14 -3.92
CA TRP A 582 0.55 1.95 -2.96
C TRP A 582 1.16 2.04 -1.57
N HIS A 583 2.48 1.94 -1.50
CA HIS A 583 3.28 1.97 -0.27
C HIS A 583 4.00 3.30 -0.07
N CYS A 584 3.39 4.40 -0.51
CA CYS A 584 3.97 5.74 -0.47
C CYS A 584 4.43 6.15 0.92
N LEU A 585 5.65 6.71 1.02
CA LEU A 585 6.24 7.19 2.25
C LEU A 585 7.23 8.36 2.03
N GLY A 586 7.68 9.00 3.11
CA GLY A 586 8.90 9.81 3.12
C GLY A 586 8.73 11.34 3.00
N THR A 587 7.58 11.88 2.61
CA THR A 587 7.41 13.31 2.24
C THR A 587 7.42 14.32 3.39
N CYS A 588 7.48 13.85 4.63
CA CYS A 588 7.67 14.65 5.85
C CYS A 588 8.72 13.97 6.74
N SER A 589 9.87 13.61 6.17
CA SER A 589 10.87 12.75 6.79
C SER A 589 11.33 13.23 8.17
N MET A 590 11.42 12.27 9.10
CA MET A 590 11.99 12.44 10.42
C MET A 590 13.53 12.50 10.30
N ALA A 591 14.11 13.64 10.61
CA ALA A 591 15.55 13.88 10.65
C ALA A 591 15.82 15.26 11.28
N PRO A 592 17.06 15.57 11.70
CA PRO A 592 17.46 16.95 12.03
C PRO A 592 17.07 17.91 10.89
N LYS A 593 16.80 19.17 11.21
CA LYS A 593 16.37 20.16 10.20
C LYS A 593 17.38 20.31 9.05
N GLU A 594 18.67 20.29 9.38
CA GLU A 594 19.77 20.33 8.44
C GLU A 594 19.98 19.01 7.67
N GLY A 595 19.23 17.99 8.06
CA GLY A 595 19.33 16.65 7.49
C GLY A 595 20.39 15.77 8.17
N ASN A 596 20.56 14.58 7.62
CA ASN A 596 21.55 13.57 8.02
C ASN A 596 22.04 12.81 6.78
N SER A 597 22.70 11.66 6.98
CA SER A 597 23.21 10.83 5.88
C SER A 597 22.12 10.24 4.98
N ILE A 598 20.85 10.19 5.45
CA ILE A 598 19.71 9.60 4.73
C ILE A 598 18.85 10.69 4.09
N VAL A 599 18.51 11.72 4.86
CA VAL A 599 17.59 12.79 4.46
C VAL A 599 18.31 14.13 4.44
N LYS A 600 18.29 14.79 3.28
CA LYS A 600 18.97 16.08 3.11
C LYS A 600 18.38 17.21 3.96
N HIS A 601 17.05 17.21 4.14
CA HIS A 601 16.31 18.22 4.90
C HIS A 601 15.24 17.53 5.73
N GLY A 602 15.41 17.50 7.05
CA GLY A 602 14.42 16.94 7.97
C GLY A 602 13.19 17.85 8.13
N VAL A 603 12.05 17.22 8.36
CA VAL A 603 10.77 17.90 8.61
C VAL A 603 10.36 17.77 10.07
N LEU A 604 10.67 16.63 10.69
CA LEU A 604 10.24 16.26 12.03
C LEU A 604 11.44 15.87 12.90
N ASP A 605 11.33 16.16 14.20
CA ASP A 605 12.21 15.57 15.20
C ASP A 605 11.79 14.11 15.51
N GLU A 606 12.56 13.42 16.37
CA GLU A 606 12.31 12.04 16.81
C GLU A 606 11.04 11.89 17.65
N ARG A 607 10.46 12.98 18.15
CA ARG A 607 9.15 13.01 18.81
C ARG A 607 8.02 13.41 17.86
N LEU A 608 8.27 13.40 16.55
CA LEU A 608 7.33 13.74 15.48
C LEU A 608 6.86 15.19 15.47
N ASN A 609 7.50 16.09 16.19
CA ASN A 609 7.19 17.51 16.16
C ASN A 609 7.67 18.13 14.84
N VAL A 610 6.84 18.94 14.20
CA VAL A 610 7.24 19.73 13.03
C VAL A 610 8.26 20.79 13.47
N HIS A 611 9.45 20.79 12.86
CA HIS A 611 10.49 21.76 13.19
C HIS A 611 9.97 23.20 13.07
N GLY A 612 10.19 23.98 14.12
CA GLY A 612 9.80 25.40 14.19
C GLY A 612 8.33 25.66 14.54
N VAL A 613 7.50 24.63 14.84
CA VAL A 613 6.09 24.79 15.19
C VAL A 613 5.76 24.06 16.49
N LYS A 614 5.24 24.74 17.49
CA LYS A 614 4.78 24.13 18.74
C LYS A 614 3.37 23.54 18.58
N GLY A 615 3.10 22.41 19.25
CA GLY A 615 1.77 21.79 19.28
C GLY A 615 1.32 21.17 17.95
N LEU A 616 2.26 20.84 17.06
CA LEU A 616 2.00 20.21 15.77
C LEU A 616 2.91 18.99 15.57
N LYS A 617 2.31 17.84 15.30
CA LYS A 617 3.01 16.61 14.94
C LYS A 617 2.50 16.12 13.58
N VAL A 618 3.32 15.29 12.89
CA VAL A 618 2.88 14.47 11.76
C VAL A 618 3.02 13.01 12.13
N ALA A 619 2.02 12.20 11.84
CA ALA A 619 2.01 10.78 12.17
C ALA A 619 1.30 9.96 11.09
N ASP A 620 2.02 9.65 10.04
CA ASP A 620 1.69 8.70 8.98
C ASP A 620 2.99 8.26 8.26
N LEU A 621 2.89 7.49 7.20
CA LEU A 621 4.07 6.99 6.48
C LEU A 621 4.98 8.09 5.89
N SER A 622 4.50 9.34 5.81
CA SER A 622 5.34 10.46 5.35
C SER A 622 6.55 10.74 6.24
N ILE A 623 6.51 10.26 7.50
CA ILE A 623 7.61 10.48 8.45
C ILE A 623 8.84 9.61 8.18
N CYS A 624 8.70 8.49 7.45
CA CYS A 624 9.79 7.55 7.25
C CYS A 624 10.96 8.21 6.51
N PRO A 625 12.18 8.19 7.06
CA PRO A 625 13.36 8.74 6.39
C PRO A 625 13.75 7.94 5.16
N ASP A 626 13.62 6.62 5.25
CA ASP A 626 13.93 5.65 4.20
C ASP A 626 12.84 4.59 4.09
N ASN A 627 12.92 3.75 3.04
CA ASN A 627 11.95 2.72 2.76
C ASN A 627 12.03 1.57 3.80
N VAL A 628 10.98 0.78 3.88
CA VAL A 628 10.85 -0.38 4.77
C VAL A 628 10.45 -1.60 3.93
N GLY A 629 11.13 -2.73 4.11
CA GLY A 629 10.96 -3.94 3.30
C GLY A 629 9.71 -4.74 3.61
N CYS A 630 8.54 -4.11 3.45
CA CYS A 630 7.25 -4.75 3.70
C CYS A 630 6.08 -4.01 3.05
N ASN A 631 4.92 -4.67 2.97
CA ASN A 631 3.66 -3.96 2.77
C ASN A 631 3.41 -3.05 3.99
N THR A 632 3.28 -1.76 3.77
CA THR A 632 3.46 -0.71 4.77
C THR A 632 2.39 -0.60 5.86
N TYR A 633 1.36 -1.46 5.87
CA TYR A 633 0.28 -1.35 6.87
C TYR A 633 0.77 -1.63 8.31
N SER A 634 1.64 -2.62 8.52
CA SER A 634 2.26 -2.88 9.83
C SER A 634 3.02 -1.66 10.36
N THR A 635 3.85 -1.04 9.50
CA THR A 635 4.60 0.19 9.83
C THR A 635 3.66 1.37 10.11
N ALA A 636 2.56 1.51 9.36
CA ALA A 636 1.56 2.55 9.62
C ALA A 636 0.88 2.39 10.99
N LEU A 637 0.54 1.15 11.38
CA LEU A 637 0.01 0.87 12.72
C LEU A 637 1.03 1.21 13.80
N LEU A 638 2.28 0.79 13.63
CA LEU A 638 3.39 1.08 14.53
C LEU A 638 3.61 2.59 14.73
N ILE A 639 3.63 3.37 13.65
CA ILE A 639 3.73 4.84 13.71
C ILE A 639 2.56 5.42 14.49
N GLY A 640 1.35 4.92 14.29
CA GLY A 640 0.17 5.35 15.04
C GLY A 640 0.27 5.06 16.53
N GLU A 641 0.74 3.87 16.94
CA GLU A 641 0.98 3.50 18.34
C GLU A 641 2.05 4.38 18.98
N LYS A 642 3.18 4.58 18.27
CA LYS A 642 4.27 5.43 18.74
C LYS A 642 3.82 6.89 18.90
N ALA A 643 3.10 7.43 17.91
CA ALA A 643 2.59 8.79 17.96
C ALA A 643 1.59 8.99 19.13
N ALA A 644 0.69 8.04 19.35
CA ALA A 644 -0.24 8.10 20.48
C ALA A 644 0.50 8.11 21.83
N MET A 645 1.53 7.28 21.97
CA MET A 645 2.39 7.24 23.15
C MET A 645 3.11 8.59 23.36
N LEU A 646 3.75 9.13 22.32
CA LEU A 646 4.46 10.41 22.39
C LEU A 646 3.53 11.58 22.74
N VAL A 647 2.31 11.61 22.20
CA VAL A 647 1.31 12.62 22.57
C VAL A 647 0.88 12.47 24.02
N ALA A 648 0.63 11.23 24.49
CA ALA A 648 0.26 10.98 25.88
C ALA A 648 1.37 11.43 26.85
N GLU A 649 2.62 11.15 26.56
CA GLU A 649 3.78 11.61 27.33
C GLU A 649 3.86 13.15 27.35
N ASP A 650 3.68 13.83 26.22
CA ASP A 650 3.67 15.30 26.13
C ASP A 650 2.52 15.93 26.94
N LEU A 651 1.45 15.17 27.17
CA LEU A 651 0.34 15.55 28.04
C LEU A 651 0.58 15.24 29.54
N GLY A 652 1.72 14.61 29.89
CA GLY A 652 2.12 14.27 31.24
C GLY A 652 1.68 12.88 31.72
N TYR A 653 1.17 12.01 30.84
CA TYR A 653 0.82 10.64 31.21
C TYR A 653 2.05 9.72 31.15
N SER A 654 2.08 8.70 32.01
CA SER A 654 3.18 7.72 32.11
C SER A 654 2.69 6.38 32.68
N GLY A 655 3.55 5.37 32.63
CA GLY A 655 3.30 4.03 33.21
C GLY A 655 2.07 3.35 32.58
N GLU A 656 1.23 2.75 33.41
CA GLU A 656 0.05 2.00 32.94
C GLU A 656 -0.95 2.82 32.10
N ALA A 657 -0.97 4.14 32.26
CA ALA A 657 -1.82 5.01 31.44
C ALA A 657 -1.48 4.91 29.96
N LEU A 658 -0.21 4.62 29.60
CA LEU A 658 0.23 4.48 28.21
C LEU A 658 -0.27 3.19 27.53
N GLU A 659 -0.89 2.29 28.27
CA GLU A 659 -1.55 1.12 27.67
C GLU A 659 -2.70 1.53 26.73
N MET A 660 -3.48 2.54 27.10
CA MET A 660 -4.57 3.11 26.25
C MET A 660 -5.42 2.01 25.59
N LYS A 661 -5.90 1.04 26.39
CA LYS A 661 -6.62 -0.14 25.89
C LYS A 661 -7.85 0.26 25.11
N VAL A 662 -7.98 -0.21 23.88
CA VAL A 662 -9.18 0.01 23.06
C VAL A 662 -10.17 -1.16 23.24
N PRO A 663 -11.49 -0.89 23.20
CA PRO A 663 -12.50 -1.92 23.26
C PRO A 663 -12.43 -2.85 22.05
N THR A 664 -12.87 -4.10 22.24
CA THR A 664 -13.01 -5.02 21.10
C THR A 664 -14.22 -4.62 20.25
N TYR A 665 -14.02 -4.52 18.94
CA TYR A 665 -15.10 -4.28 17.99
C TYR A 665 -16.01 -5.50 17.90
N GLN A 666 -17.32 -5.29 18.04
CA GLN A 666 -18.34 -6.29 17.79
C GLN A 666 -19.11 -5.89 16.53
N ALA A 667 -19.01 -6.69 15.48
CA ALA A 667 -19.80 -6.45 14.28
C ALA A 667 -21.30 -6.51 14.65
N PRO A 668 -22.14 -5.54 14.23
CA PRO A 668 -23.57 -5.68 14.34
C PRO A 668 -24.01 -6.97 13.63
N GLY A 669 -25.02 -7.67 14.16
CA GLY A 669 -25.67 -8.76 13.43
C GLY A 669 -26.06 -8.26 12.04
N GLU A 670 -25.85 -9.07 11.00
CA GLU A 670 -25.96 -8.63 9.60
C GLU A 670 -27.33 -8.01 9.31
N LEU A 671 -27.30 -6.71 8.96
CA LEU A 671 -28.41 -6.11 8.23
C LEU A 671 -28.39 -6.67 6.81
N GLU A 672 -29.50 -7.34 6.40
CA GLU A 672 -29.72 -7.74 5.00
C GLU A 672 -29.60 -6.55 4.07
N VAL A 673 -28.43 -6.36 3.51
CA VAL A 673 -28.24 -5.38 2.42
C VAL A 673 -28.48 -6.14 1.12
N LYS A 674 -29.70 -6.05 0.59
CA LYS A 674 -30.03 -6.51 -0.75
C LYS A 674 -29.24 -5.71 -1.76
N PHE A 675 -28.25 -6.32 -2.41
CA PHE A 675 -27.50 -5.73 -3.52
C PHE A 675 -28.21 -6.00 -4.84
N ARG A 676 -28.41 -4.93 -5.62
CA ARG A 676 -28.44 -5.03 -7.09
C ARG A 676 -27.01 -4.77 -7.55
N LEU A 677 -26.39 -5.78 -8.12
CA LEU A 677 -25.09 -5.70 -8.81
C LEU A 677 -25.21 -4.86 -10.08
#